data_757fd3e55782206cd79ca8abfc13225a
#
_entry.id   757fd3e55782206cd79ca8abfc13225a
#
_cell.length_a   1.000
_cell.length_b   1.000
_cell.length_c   1.000
_cell.angle_alpha   90.00
_cell.angle_beta   90.00
_cell.angle_gamma   90.00
#
_symmetry.space_group_name_H-M   'P 1'
#
loop_
_entity.id
_entity.type
_entity.pdbx_description
1 polymer ?
#
loop_
_entity_poly.entity_id
_entity_poly.type
_entity_poly.pdbx_seq_one_letter_code
_entity_poly.pdbx_strand_id
1 'polypeptide(L)'
;MALNDWLDWGDWKGIRGEEMAAFCASLIWWIAALVVLSQCIRMVSSRQTGPILNDKGATIVKEQKRNMFLRLPIILTAVAVLGLCAVVRVADVGHQFGRQLSSYTATTTTSSNDAQFTVAMDSDVGADLIPNIFDPEAVDPQSVCPGYTASNVQETSHGFTADLDLAGKACNVYGNEIEALKLVVEYQAADRLHVEILPRHIGKDNYTWFILPEGLIPKPQNDGKTQSAGSESDLEFKWANAPTFGFNVTRKSTGDVLFTTVGTKLVFEDQFFEFASPLPKNYNLYGLGEVIHGFRLNRNLTRTIYAADIGDPIDGNIYGSHPIYLDTRYYKADSDSDELIYVAEPTDKTASYKSFTHGVFMRNAHGQEILLRESNITWRALGGTIDLYFYAGPTADSVITSYQKSAVGLPAMQQYWTLGFHQCRWGYTSWDSLQEVIDDFAKFEIPLETIWADIDYMNQYRDFENDKNSWTYEDGEKFLDKLHKNGQHFVPIVDSAIYSPNPDKKDDAYPTYDRGLSSDAFVLNPDGSLYVGAVWPGYTVFPDWVGAVLGKSKTFAWWKTELETWFKKVAFDGIWIDMSEVASFCVGSCGSKNLTQNPAHVPFQLPGEPGNEDYSYPEGFEKTNATEAASISALSSSAEAAKSTAVNDAETTSTTTSYLRTTPTPGVRNVNHPPYVIDHIHGDLAVHAVSPNATHHGGSEEYDFHNLFGHQILNATYHALLSVFPGKRPFIIGRSTFAGSGKWAGHWGGDNYSLWAYMFFSIPQALSFSIFGFPMFGVDTCGFAGNADMELCARWMQLSAFFPFYRNHNAIAGIPQEPYRWSAVADASKKAMAIRYALLPYMYTAFYRAHTLGDTVMKALVWEFADEPWLADADRQFLLGPAVLVTPCLVQGATTVDGVFPGVGKGTVWYDWYNQSAITGVTSGQNVTIDAPLGHIPVYLRGGYVIPTQEPGKTMEQSRANRGALGCA
;
A
#
# COMPACT_ATOMS: atom_id res chain seq x y z
N MET A 1 43.84 38.49 16.09
CA MET A 1 42.58 38.72 16.83
C MET A 1 42.07 37.37 17.26
N ALA A 2 41.87 37.24 18.52
CA ALA A 2 41.90 35.97 19.24
C ALA A 2 40.56 35.23 19.14
N LEU A 3 40.67 33.90 19.20
CA LEU A 3 39.56 32.92 19.20
C LEU A 3 38.58 33.03 20.38
N ASN A 4 38.80 33.98 21.30
CA ASN A 4 38.08 34.12 22.55
C ASN A 4 36.79 34.99 22.46
N ASP A 5 36.57 35.71 21.35
CA ASP A 5 35.39 36.58 21.19
C ASP A 5 34.16 35.84 20.56
N TRP A 6 34.26 34.53 20.38
CA TRP A 6 33.18 33.71 19.74
C TRP A 6 32.47 32.74 20.67
N LEU A 7 32.78 32.81 21.99
CA LEU A 7 32.16 31.90 22.96
C LEU A 7 31.43 32.67 24.08
N ASP A 8 30.52 33.55 23.71
CA ASP A 8 29.55 34.07 24.67
C ASP A 8 28.25 33.20 24.59
N TRP A 9 28.03 32.42 25.64
CA TRP A 9 26.94 31.43 25.76
C TRP A 9 25.59 32.04 26.04
N GLY A 10 25.43 33.37 25.95
CA GLY A 10 24.19 34.10 26.28
C GLY A 10 23.08 34.04 25.23
N ASP A 11 23.45 33.94 23.95
CA ASP A 11 22.49 34.14 22.83
C ASP A 11 21.94 32.86 22.19
N TRP A 12 22.28 31.70 22.74
CA TRP A 12 21.93 30.40 22.09
C TRP A 12 20.58 29.79 22.56
N LYS A 13 19.79 30.51 23.33
CA LYS A 13 18.51 30.00 23.87
C LYS A 13 17.36 29.94 22.86
N GLY A 14 17.56 30.27 21.60
CA GLY A 14 16.54 30.31 20.58
C GLY A 14 16.72 29.37 19.38
N ILE A 15 17.81 28.61 19.31
CA ILE A 15 18.11 27.74 18.16
C ILE A 15 17.49 26.37 18.39
N ARG A 16 16.65 25.92 17.46
CA ARG A 16 16.03 24.57 17.49
C ARG A 16 17.10 23.50 17.30
N GLY A 17 16.91 22.32 17.89
CA GLY A 17 17.86 21.21 17.88
C GLY A 17 18.33 20.78 16.48
N GLU A 18 17.52 21.03 15.47
CA GLU A 18 17.82 20.74 14.07
C GLU A 18 18.89 21.64 13.47
N GLU A 19 18.89 22.92 13.82
CA GLU A 19 19.94 23.87 13.40
C GLU A 19 21.28 23.55 14.05
N MET A 20 21.27 23.03 15.27
CA MET A 20 22.44 22.58 15.98
C MET A 20 23.02 21.29 15.37
N ALA A 21 22.18 20.35 14.96
CA ALA A 21 22.62 19.12 14.30
C ALA A 21 23.23 19.41 12.91
N ALA A 22 22.62 20.31 12.13
CA ALA A 22 23.16 20.75 10.85
C ALA A 22 24.49 21.50 11.00
N PHE A 23 24.63 22.33 12.04
CA PHE A 23 25.87 23.02 12.34
C PHE A 23 26.98 22.04 12.77
N CYS A 24 26.68 21.09 13.63
CA CYS A 24 27.64 20.05 14.05
C CYS A 24 28.07 19.16 12.87
N ALA A 25 27.13 18.73 11.99
CA ALA A 25 27.46 17.96 10.81
C ALA A 25 28.36 18.75 9.84
N SER A 26 28.10 20.04 9.62
CA SER A 26 28.91 20.92 8.80
C SER A 26 30.31 21.10 9.40
N LEU A 27 30.42 21.23 10.72
CA LEU A 27 31.71 21.39 11.42
C LEU A 27 32.58 20.13 11.32
N ILE A 28 31.98 18.95 11.47
CA ILE A 28 32.64 17.64 11.31
C ILE A 28 33.17 17.49 9.88
N TRP A 29 32.40 17.90 8.87
CA TRP A 29 32.80 17.85 7.46
C TRP A 29 33.97 18.81 7.16
N TRP A 30 33.96 20.02 7.73
CA TRP A 30 35.06 20.97 7.61
C TRP A 30 36.35 20.44 8.26
N ILE A 31 36.24 19.80 9.40
CA ILE A 31 37.38 19.17 10.07
C ILE A 31 37.94 18.02 9.24
N ALA A 32 37.06 17.16 8.68
CA ALA A 32 37.45 16.07 7.79
C ALA A 32 38.16 16.59 6.52
N ALA A 33 37.61 17.62 5.88
CA ALA A 33 38.20 18.24 4.71
C ALA A 33 39.60 18.87 5.01
N LEU A 34 39.78 19.50 6.16
CA LEU A 34 41.07 20.04 6.62
C LEU A 34 42.08 18.93 6.90
N VAL A 35 41.65 17.79 7.45
CA VAL A 35 42.52 16.63 7.69
C VAL A 35 43.02 16.03 6.38
N VAL A 36 42.11 15.85 5.38
CA VAL A 36 42.49 15.37 4.05
C VAL A 36 43.43 16.35 3.35
N LEU A 37 43.17 17.65 3.43
CA LEU A 37 44.03 18.66 2.87
C LEU A 37 45.43 18.66 3.55
N SER A 38 45.48 18.48 4.86
CA SER A 38 46.74 18.35 5.64
C SER A 38 47.52 17.10 5.23
N GLN A 39 46.83 15.96 4.98
CA GLN A 39 47.48 14.74 4.51
C GLN A 39 48.01 14.90 3.06
N CYS A 40 47.28 15.55 2.18
CA CYS A 40 47.74 15.86 0.83
C CYS A 40 48.97 16.78 0.84
N ILE A 41 48.98 17.78 1.71
CA ILE A 41 50.13 18.65 1.87
C ILE A 41 51.34 17.87 2.41
N ARG A 42 51.16 16.97 3.37
CA ARG A 42 52.23 16.09 3.89
C ARG A 42 52.75 15.12 2.83
N MET A 43 51.90 14.54 1.96
CA MET A 43 52.34 13.68 0.84
C MET A 43 53.18 14.43 -0.19
N VAL A 44 52.89 15.72 -0.44
CA VAL A 44 53.63 16.58 -1.33
C VAL A 44 54.98 16.97 -0.72
N SER A 45 55.03 17.18 0.60
CA SER A 45 56.22 17.56 1.33
C SER A 45 57.20 16.40 1.57
N SER A 46 56.74 15.14 1.63
CA SER A 46 57.56 13.97 1.89
C SER A 46 58.27 13.40 0.64
N ARG A 47 58.04 13.94 -0.57
CA ARG A 47 58.70 13.51 -1.82
C ARG A 47 59.89 14.38 -2.23
N GLN A 48 60.44 15.16 -1.35
CA GLN A 48 61.61 15.99 -1.61
C GLN A 48 62.87 15.58 -0.83
N THR A 49 63.26 14.30 -0.90
CA THR A 49 64.66 13.97 -0.54
C THR A 49 65.12 12.74 -1.30
N GLY A 50 65.89 12.95 -2.36
CA GLY A 50 66.69 11.95 -3.04
C GLY A 50 67.16 12.45 -4.42
N PRO A 51 68.46 12.54 -4.70
CA PRO A 51 68.98 13.07 -5.94
C PRO A 51 69.16 11.96 -6.98
N ILE A 52 68.52 12.16 -8.18
CA ILE A 52 68.93 11.45 -9.38
C ILE A 52 69.19 12.48 -10.47
N LEU A 53 70.46 12.62 -10.80
CA LEU A 53 70.99 13.38 -11.93
C LEU A 53 70.74 12.56 -13.24
N ASN A 54 70.16 13.16 -14.26
CA ASN A 54 70.52 12.92 -15.66
C ASN A 54 70.02 14.06 -16.57
N ASP A 55 70.77 14.32 -17.62
CA ASP A 55 70.91 15.48 -18.45
C ASP A 55 69.69 15.89 -19.33
N LYS A 56 68.49 15.53 -18.98
CA LYS A 56 67.26 15.99 -19.69
C LYS A 56 66.15 16.52 -18.78
N GLY A 57 66.44 16.79 -17.52
CA GLY A 57 65.43 17.06 -16.48
C GLY A 57 64.81 18.46 -16.42
N ALA A 58 65.41 19.46 -17.09
CA ALA A 58 64.98 20.84 -16.93
C ALA A 58 63.66 21.16 -17.64
N THR A 59 63.35 20.52 -18.74
CA THR A 59 62.13 20.78 -19.54
C THR A 59 60.91 20.09 -18.92
N ILE A 60 61.07 18.87 -18.43
CA ILE A 60 59.98 18.05 -17.87
C ILE A 60 59.49 18.64 -16.53
N VAL A 61 60.33 19.19 -15.73
CA VAL A 61 59.96 19.80 -14.44
C VAL A 61 59.13 21.10 -14.63
N LYS A 62 59.43 21.84 -15.71
CA LYS A 62 58.67 23.08 -16.03
C LYS A 62 57.25 22.76 -16.53
N GLU A 63 57.10 21.72 -17.31
CA GLU A 63 55.80 21.31 -17.85
C GLU A 63 54.93 20.66 -16.77
N GLN A 64 55.47 19.81 -15.87
CA GLN A 64 54.73 19.25 -14.74
C GLN A 64 54.29 20.35 -13.73
N LYS A 65 55.08 21.37 -13.46
CA LYS A 65 54.67 22.48 -12.59
C LYS A 65 53.56 23.30 -13.23
N ARG A 66 53.60 23.51 -14.54
CA ARG A 66 52.60 24.26 -15.26
C ARG A 66 51.25 23.51 -15.32
N ASN A 67 51.28 22.19 -15.50
CA ASN A 67 50.07 21.36 -15.47
C ASN A 67 49.48 21.21 -14.04
N MET A 68 50.30 21.26 -13.00
CA MET A 68 49.83 21.22 -11.62
C MET A 68 49.16 22.53 -11.18
N PHE A 69 49.67 23.71 -11.64
CA PHE A 69 49.05 25.01 -11.37
C PHE A 69 47.73 25.22 -12.16
N LEU A 70 47.57 24.60 -13.30
CA LEU A 70 46.33 24.63 -14.10
C LEU A 70 45.27 23.67 -13.63
N ARG A 71 45.67 22.56 -12.94
CA ARG A 71 44.71 21.55 -12.42
C ARG A 71 44.22 21.83 -10.99
N LEU A 72 44.93 22.58 -10.22
CA LEU A 72 44.57 22.93 -8.84
C LEU A 72 43.26 23.73 -8.72
N PRO A 73 42.98 24.75 -9.55
CA PRO A 73 41.70 25.43 -9.56
C PRO A 73 40.54 24.52 -10.00
N ILE A 74 40.77 23.62 -10.93
CA ILE A 74 39.75 22.67 -11.42
C ILE A 74 39.40 21.66 -10.32
N ILE A 75 40.36 21.13 -9.61
CA ILE A 75 40.16 20.22 -8.50
C ILE A 75 39.44 20.92 -7.33
N LEU A 76 39.82 22.16 -7.01
CA LEU A 76 39.15 22.95 -5.97
C LEU A 76 37.71 23.30 -6.34
N THR A 77 37.45 23.60 -7.62
CA THR A 77 36.09 23.86 -8.10
C THR A 77 35.25 22.58 -8.10
N ALA A 78 35.80 21.44 -8.52
CA ALA A 78 35.11 20.16 -8.48
C ALA A 78 34.80 19.73 -7.03
N VAL A 79 35.70 19.92 -6.10
CA VAL A 79 35.45 19.63 -4.67
C VAL A 79 34.41 20.59 -4.09
N ALA A 80 34.40 21.85 -4.49
CA ALA A 80 33.38 22.81 -4.04
C ALA A 80 32.00 22.48 -4.63
N VAL A 81 31.92 22.06 -5.91
CA VAL A 81 30.66 21.66 -6.56
C VAL A 81 30.16 20.35 -5.97
N LEU A 82 31.01 19.36 -5.76
CA LEU A 82 30.63 18.10 -5.10
C LEU A 82 30.20 18.32 -3.65
N GLY A 83 30.83 19.25 -2.94
CA GLY A 83 30.43 19.68 -1.60
C GLY A 83 29.05 20.34 -1.61
N LEU A 84 28.78 21.19 -2.61
CA LEU A 84 27.47 21.85 -2.76
C LEU A 84 26.38 20.85 -3.14
N CYS A 85 26.67 19.93 -4.05
CA CYS A 85 25.75 18.86 -4.43
C CYS A 85 25.47 17.90 -3.25
N ALA A 86 26.47 17.59 -2.42
CA ALA A 86 26.27 16.80 -1.22
C ALA A 86 25.44 17.53 -0.16
N VAL A 87 25.63 18.85 0.00
CA VAL A 87 24.83 19.67 0.92
C VAL A 87 23.38 19.79 0.42
N VAL A 88 23.15 19.92 -0.88
CA VAL A 88 21.79 19.95 -1.46
C VAL A 88 21.12 18.58 -1.31
N ARG A 89 21.83 17.46 -1.56
CA ARG A 89 21.26 16.12 -1.33
C ARG A 89 21.04 15.81 0.14
N VAL A 90 21.92 16.21 1.04
CA VAL A 90 21.72 16.04 2.48
C VAL A 90 20.60 16.94 2.99
N ALA A 91 20.42 18.13 2.42
CA ALA A 91 19.28 18.99 2.72
C ALA A 91 17.95 18.37 2.19
N ASP A 92 17.97 17.76 1.00
CA ASP A 92 16.79 17.10 0.41
C ASP A 92 16.44 15.81 1.15
N VAL A 93 17.44 14.97 1.46
CA VAL A 93 17.26 13.79 2.31
C VAL A 93 16.91 14.21 3.75
N GLY A 94 17.50 15.28 4.28
CA GLY A 94 17.15 15.85 5.58
C GLY A 94 15.74 16.45 5.60
N HIS A 95 15.27 17.01 4.49
CA HIS A 95 13.88 17.49 4.35
C HIS A 95 12.87 16.35 4.26
N GLN A 96 13.21 15.27 3.55
CA GLN A 96 12.38 14.06 3.52
C GLN A 96 12.41 13.30 4.86
N PHE A 97 13.59 13.14 5.47
CA PHE A 97 13.71 12.54 6.81
C PHE A 97 13.15 13.45 7.92
N GLY A 98 13.25 14.76 7.82
CA GLY A 98 12.68 15.71 8.77
C GLY A 98 11.14 15.70 8.71
N ARG A 99 10.55 15.55 7.54
CA ARG A 99 9.09 15.31 7.40
C ARG A 99 8.68 13.95 7.96
N GLN A 100 9.50 12.91 7.79
CA GLN A 100 9.24 11.57 8.32
C GLN A 100 9.41 11.49 9.85
N LEU A 101 10.36 12.21 10.46
CA LEU A 101 10.60 12.19 11.91
C LEU A 101 9.72 13.19 12.69
N SER A 102 9.29 14.31 12.08
CA SER A 102 8.40 15.25 12.76
C SER A 102 6.98 14.70 12.97
N SER A 103 6.56 13.70 12.17
CA SER A 103 5.30 12.98 12.40
C SER A 103 5.37 11.95 13.54
N TYR A 104 6.57 11.57 14.01
CA TYR A 104 6.75 10.51 15.00
C TYR A 104 7.27 10.99 16.38
N THR A 105 7.53 12.27 16.58
CA THR A 105 7.81 12.81 17.91
C THR A 105 6.52 13.25 18.57
N ALA A 106 5.87 12.36 19.30
CA ALA A 106 4.84 12.73 20.26
C ALA A 106 5.43 13.65 21.31
N THR A 107 5.26 14.94 21.16
CA THR A 107 5.53 15.91 22.21
C THR A 107 4.40 15.83 23.24
N THR A 108 4.67 15.16 24.37
CA THR A 108 3.86 15.29 25.58
C THR A 108 3.97 16.71 26.09
N THR A 109 3.02 17.56 25.79
CA THR A 109 2.74 18.78 26.54
C THR A 109 1.52 18.54 27.40
N THR A 110 1.76 18.39 28.69
CA THR A 110 0.72 18.43 29.71
C THR A 110 0.12 19.80 29.79
N SER A 111 -1.17 19.93 29.45
CA SER A 111 -2.01 21.00 29.99
C SER A 111 -3.38 20.43 30.33
N SER A 112 -3.71 20.52 31.60
CA SER A 112 -5.01 20.20 32.17
C SER A 112 -6.05 21.23 31.74
N ASN A 113 -7.17 20.75 31.17
CA ASN A 113 -8.51 21.35 31.41
C ASN A 113 -9.59 20.42 30.88
N ASP A 114 -10.47 19.97 31.77
CA ASP A 114 -11.67 19.22 31.49
C ASP A 114 -12.61 20.04 30.59
N ALA A 115 -12.78 19.63 29.34
CA ALA A 115 -13.79 20.18 28.45
C ALA A 115 -14.88 19.14 28.22
N GLN A 116 -16.05 19.41 28.77
CA GLN A 116 -17.29 18.74 28.40
C GLN A 116 -17.56 18.90 26.91
N PHE A 117 -17.66 17.80 26.17
CA PHE A 117 -18.08 17.80 24.79
C PHE A 117 -19.54 17.33 24.69
N THR A 118 -20.46 18.24 24.82
CA THR A 118 -21.54 18.32 23.84
C THR A 118 -20.86 18.68 22.53
N VAL A 119 -21.09 17.94 21.43
CA VAL A 119 -20.55 18.30 20.12
C VAL A 119 -21.11 19.69 19.80
N ALA A 120 -20.47 20.73 20.33
CA ALA A 120 -20.64 22.07 19.86
C ALA A 120 -20.03 22.07 18.47
N MET A 121 -20.89 22.12 17.47
CA MET A 121 -20.46 22.36 16.10
C MET A 121 -19.78 23.71 16.12
N ASP A 122 -18.46 23.68 16.02
CA ASP A 122 -17.67 24.88 15.93
C ASP A 122 -18.04 25.58 14.61
N SER A 123 -18.43 26.85 14.70
CA SER A 123 -18.82 27.62 13.52
C SER A 123 -17.68 27.93 12.57
N ASP A 124 -16.46 27.48 12.88
CA ASP A 124 -15.22 27.74 12.14
C ASP A 124 -14.70 26.52 11.35
N VAL A 125 -15.53 25.51 11.07
CA VAL A 125 -15.15 24.33 10.27
C VAL A 125 -14.57 24.73 8.90
N GLY A 126 -14.91 25.87 8.35
CA GLY A 126 -14.38 26.38 7.09
C GLY A 126 -12.97 26.95 7.17
N ALA A 127 -12.45 27.27 8.35
CA ALA A 127 -11.16 27.96 8.48
C ALA A 127 -9.94 27.07 8.18
N ASP A 128 -10.08 25.74 8.36
CA ASP A 128 -9.01 24.76 8.15
C ASP A 128 -9.11 24.05 6.80
N LEU A 129 -10.05 24.42 5.94
CA LEU A 129 -10.20 23.80 4.62
C LEU A 129 -9.19 24.38 3.64
N ILE A 130 -8.38 23.51 3.03
CA ILE A 130 -7.44 23.87 1.98
C ILE A 130 -8.17 23.80 0.63
N PRO A 131 -8.30 24.91 -0.11
CA PRO A 131 -9.06 24.94 -1.36
C PRO A 131 -8.52 24.01 -2.43
N ASN A 132 -7.20 23.93 -2.54
CA ASN A 132 -6.51 23.04 -3.44
C ASN A 132 -5.07 22.85 -2.93
N ILE A 133 -4.59 21.62 -2.87
CA ILE A 133 -3.26 21.33 -2.31
C ILE A 133 -2.11 21.87 -3.19
N PHE A 134 -2.32 21.97 -4.51
CA PHE A 134 -1.34 22.48 -5.46
C PHE A 134 -1.49 23.96 -5.75
N ASP A 135 -2.57 24.58 -5.32
CA ASP A 135 -2.85 26.01 -5.56
C ASP A 135 -3.41 26.69 -4.30
N PRO A 136 -2.54 27.23 -3.46
CA PRO A 136 -2.98 27.97 -2.27
C PRO A 136 -3.83 29.21 -2.56
N GLU A 137 -3.75 29.73 -3.79
CA GLU A 137 -4.52 30.89 -4.25
C GLU A 137 -5.83 30.48 -4.96
N ALA A 138 -6.13 29.17 -5.02
CA ALA A 138 -7.36 28.69 -5.63
C ALA A 138 -8.59 29.23 -4.85
N VAL A 139 -9.67 29.36 -5.60
CA VAL A 139 -10.95 29.76 -5.00
C VAL A 139 -11.45 28.63 -4.09
N ASP A 140 -11.74 28.94 -2.85
CA ASP A 140 -12.35 28.02 -1.91
C ASP A 140 -13.83 27.79 -2.23
N PRO A 141 -14.25 26.55 -2.61
CA PRO A 141 -15.65 26.24 -2.88
C PRO A 141 -16.56 26.51 -1.69
N GLN A 142 -16.10 26.28 -0.46
CA GLN A 142 -16.90 26.52 0.75
C GLN A 142 -17.23 28.01 0.94
N SER A 143 -16.39 28.92 0.45
CA SER A 143 -16.62 30.36 0.56
C SER A 143 -17.57 30.89 -0.49
N VAL A 144 -17.52 30.38 -1.73
CA VAL A 144 -18.23 30.99 -2.89
C VAL A 144 -19.45 30.21 -3.35
N CYS A 145 -19.49 28.88 -3.17
CA CYS A 145 -20.62 28.07 -3.62
C CYS A 145 -21.85 28.27 -2.73
N PRO A 146 -23.05 28.22 -3.32
CA PRO A 146 -24.27 28.50 -2.57
C PRO A 146 -24.73 27.34 -1.68
N GLY A 147 -24.28 26.10 -1.96
CA GLY A 147 -24.86 24.90 -1.38
C GLY A 147 -26.26 24.62 -1.90
N TYR A 148 -27.00 23.76 -1.21
CA TYR A 148 -28.32 23.28 -1.64
C TYR A 148 -29.40 23.53 -0.59
N THR A 149 -30.67 23.45 -1.00
CA THR A 149 -31.84 23.47 -0.14
C THR A 149 -32.70 22.22 -0.39
N ALA A 150 -33.00 21.49 0.67
CA ALA A 150 -33.85 20.31 0.60
C ALA A 150 -35.34 20.67 0.55
N SER A 151 -36.08 19.98 -0.31
CA SER A 151 -37.53 20.15 -0.46
C SER A 151 -38.17 18.81 -0.86
N ASN A 152 -39.49 18.79 -1.02
CA ASN A 152 -40.25 17.67 -1.57
C ASN A 152 -39.92 16.31 -0.94
N VAL A 153 -39.89 16.24 0.39
CA VAL A 153 -39.58 15.01 1.15
C VAL A 153 -40.69 13.98 0.94
N GLN A 154 -40.29 12.78 0.54
CA GLN A 154 -41.19 11.64 0.32
C GLN A 154 -40.75 10.46 1.15
N GLU A 155 -41.55 10.01 2.08
CA GLU A 155 -41.29 8.81 2.87
C GLU A 155 -41.32 7.54 2.01
N THR A 156 -40.47 6.60 2.34
CA THR A 156 -40.38 5.26 1.78
C THR A 156 -40.58 4.22 2.88
N SER A 157 -40.64 2.93 2.54
CA SER A 157 -40.73 1.84 3.52
C SER A 157 -39.52 1.77 4.45
N HIS A 158 -38.33 2.25 4.02
CA HIS A 158 -37.08 2.13 4.73
C HIS A 158 -36.37 3.46 5.04
N GLY A 159 -37.00 4.58 4.74
CA GLY A 159 -36.42 5.91 4.96
C GLY A 159 -37.21 6.97 4.21
N PHE A 160 -36.54 7.80 3.43
CA PHE A 160 -37.15 8.84 2.63
C PHE A 160 -36.29 9.26 1.44
N THR A 161 -36.87 10.01 0.53
CA THR A 161 -36.15 10.75 -0.52
C THR A 161 -36.49 12.22 -0.42
N ALA A 162 -35.59 13.09 -0.89
CA ALA A 162 -35.86 14.53 -1.00
C ALA A 162 -35.22 15.09 -2.29
N ASP A 163 -35.73 16.21 -2.74
CA ASP A 163 -35.10 17.00 -3.79
C ASP A 163 -34.12 17.99 -3.15
N LEU A 164 -32.94 18.15 -3.73
CA LEU A 164 -31.96 19.16 -3.37
C LEU A 164 -31.82 20.11 -4.54
N ASP A 165 -32.23 21.36 -4.36
CA ASP A 165 -32.13 22.40 -5.36
C ASP A 165 -31.05 23.40 -4.94
N LEU A 166 -30.30 23.93 -5.89
CA LEU A 166 -29.21 24.87 -5.64
C LEU A 166 -29.71 26.10 -4.89
N ALA A 167 -29.07 26.47 -3.78
CA ALA A 167 -29.55 27.52 -2.89
C ALA A 167 -29.28 28.96 -3.38
N GLY A 168 -28.57 29.11 -4.51
CA GLY A 168 -28.21 30.40 -5.08
C GLY A 168 -27.65 30.26 -6.51
N LYS A 169 -26.84 31.21 -6.92
CA LYS A 169 -26.19 31.19 -8.25
C LYS A 169 -25.07 30.16 -8.24
N ALA A 170 -25.00 29.35 -9.28
CA ALA A 170 -23.92 28.37 -9.49
C ALA A 170 -22.52 29.02 -9.37
N CYS A 171 -21.63 28.35 -8.66
CA CYS A 171 -20.25 28.81 -8.43
C CYS A 171 -19.30 28.37 -9.55
N ASN A 172 -19.43 27.11 -10.02
CA ASN A 172 -18.61 26.55 -11.12
C ASN A 172 -17.10 26.72 -10.87
N VAL A 173 -16.62 26.24 -9.74
CA VAL A 173 -15.21 26.41 -9.34
C VAL A 173 -14.33 25.41 -10.08
N TYR A 174 -14.72 24.17 -10.13
CA TYR A 174 -13.98 23.07 -10.77
C TYR A 174 -14.78 22.29 -11.82
N GLY A 175 -15.94 22.81 -12.20
CA GLY A 175 -16.80 22.19 -13.18
C GLY A 175 -18.08 22.99 -13.39
N ASN A 176 -19.13 22.35 -13.89
CA ASN A 176 -20.47 22.94 -13.97
C ASN A 176 -21.30 22.43 -12.80
N GLU A 177 -21.73 23.31 -11.93
CA GLU A 177 -22.52 22.94 -10.76
C GLU A 177 -23.90 22.37 -11.15
N ILE A 178 -24.29 21.28 -10.54
CA ILE A 178 -25.52 20.56 -10.87
C ILE A 178 -26.67 21.15 -10.06
N GLU A 179 -27.58 21.84 -10.74
CA GLU A 179 -28.64 22.63 -10.09
C GLU A 179 -29.65 21.80 -9.30
N ALA A 180 -29.88 20.53 -9.69
CA ALA A 180 -30.92 19.68 -9.13
C ALA A 180 -30.40 18.29 -8.77
N LEU A 181 -30.35 17.99 -7.49
CA LEU A 181 -29.91 16.69 -6.95
C LEU A 181 -31.10 15.96 -6.28
N LYS A 182 -30.94 14.70 -6.06
CA LYS A 182 -31.82 13.83 -5.27
C LYS A 182 -31.04 13.27 -4.09
N LEU A 183 -31.63 13.39 -2.91
CA LEU A 183 -31.20 12.70 -1.71
C LEU A 183 -32.01 11.41 -1.54
N VAL A 184 -31.32 10.31 -1.25
CA VAL A 184 -31.90 9.03 -0.85
C VAL A 184 -31.33 8.65 0.50
N VAL A 185 -32.20 8.35 1.47
CA VAL A 185 -31.80 7.90 2.81
C VAL A 185 -32.52 6.59 3.10
N GLU A 186 -31.78 5.53 3.39
CA GLU A 186 -32.30 4.20 3.65
C GLU A 186 -31.69 3.57 4.90
N TYR A 187 -32.52 3.17 5.84
CA TYR A 187 -32.13 2.28 6.93
C TYR A 187 -32.14 0.85 6.43
N GLN A 188 -30.98 0.35 6.01
CA GLN A 188 -30.85 -0.93 5.32
C GLN A 188 -30.72 -2.13 6.27
N ALA A 189 -30.23 -1.89 7.48
CA ALA A 189 -30.14 -2.87 8.57
C ALA A 189 -30.16 -2.15 9.93
N ALA A 190 -30.26 -2.89 11.02
CA ALA A 190 -30.21 -2.32 12.37
C ALA A 190 -28.90 -1.53 12.64
N ASP A 191 -27.81 -1.95 12.01
CA ASP A 191 -26.48 -1.38 12.17
C ASP A 191 -25.97 -0.60 10.93
N ARG A 192 -26.81 -0.46 9.87
CA ARG A 192 -26.39 0.19 8.62
C ARG A 192 -27.41 1.17 8.08
N LEU A 193 -26.91 2.38 7.79
CA LEU A 193 -27.61 3.48 7.14
C LEU A 193 -26.93 3.80 5.81
N HIS A 194 -27.72 3.96 4.76
CA HIS A 194 -27.29 4.39 3.42
C HIS A 194 -27.76 5.82 3.15
N VAL A 195 -26.88 6.65 2.59
CA VAL A 195 -27.16 8.01 2.15
C VAL A 195 -26.57 8.21 0.75
N GLU A 196 -27.41 8.43 -0.23
CA GLU A 196 -26.96 8.68 -1.61
C GLU A 196 -27.42 10.06 -2.08
N ILE A 197 -26.49 10.84 -2.67
CA ILE A 197 -26.76 12.12 -3.34
C ILE A 197 -26.29 12.00 -4.78
N LEU A 198 -27.20 12.21 -5.73
CA LEU A 198 -26.97 12.07 -7.15
C LEU A 198 -27.81 13.10 -7.94
N PRO A 199 -27.48 13.40 -9.21
CA PRO A 199 -28.30 14.26 -10.05
C PRO A 199 -29.73 13.74 -10.18
N ARG A 200 -30.72 14.63 -10.07
CA ARG A 200 -32.16 14.28 -10.12
C ARG A 200 -32.65 13.93 -11.53
N HIS A 201 -32.09 14.61 -12.54
CA HIS A 201 -32.53 14.48 -13.93
C HIS A 201 -31.50 13.70 -14.74
N ILE A 202 -31.51 12.37 -14.58
CA ILE A 202 -30.64 11.45 -15.30
C ILE A 202 -31.52 10.67 -16.27
N GLY A 203 -31.07 10.49 -17.50
CA GLY A 203 -31.71 9.62 -18.46
C GLY A 203 -31.57 10.07 -19.90
N LYS A 204 -32.20 9.35 -20.82
CA LYS A 204 -31.99 9.45 -22.26
C LYS A 204 -32.35 10.83 -22.84
N ASP A 205 -33.30 11.52 -22.23
CA ASP A 205 -33.78 12.84 -22.66
C ASP A 205 -33.27 14.00 -21.75
N ASN A 206 -32.45 13.68 -20.76
CA ASN A 206 -31.74 14.58 -19.85
C ASN A 206 -30.25 14.43 -20.04
N TYR A 207 -29.41 15.05 -19.20
CA TYR A 207 -27.98 14.82 -19.34
C TYR A 207 -27.56 13.43 -18.83
N THR A 208 -26.49 12.91 -19.40
CA THR A 208 -25.88 11.66 -19.01
C THR A 208 -25.04 11.86 -17.74
N TRP A 209 -25.20 10.98 -16.78
CA TRP A 209 -24.38 10.97 -15.56
C TRP A 209 -23.83 9.57 -15.32
N PHE A 210 -22.60 9.52 -14.80
CA PHE A 210 -22.01 8.26 -14.41
C PHE A 210 -22.62 7.77 -13.09
N ILE A 211 -23.23 6.62 -13.14
CA ILE A 211 -23.64 5.84 -11.96
C ILE A 211 -22.85 4.55 -11.95
N LEU A 212 -22.10 4.30 -10.85
CA LEU A 212 -21.30 3.09 -10.72
C LEU A 212 -22.16 1.82 -10.86
N PRO A 213 -21.95 1.00 -11.92
CA PRO A 213 -22.77 -0.18 -12.19
C PRO A 213 -22.66 -1.20 -11.05
N GLU A 214 -23.80 -1.75 -10.61
CA GLU A 214 -23.85 -2.80 -9.58
C GLU A 214 -23.19 -4.12 -10.04
N GLY A 215 -23.09 -4.35 -11.34
CA GLY A 215 -22.32 -5.48 -11.88
C GLY A 215 -20.81 -5.39 -11.63
N LEU A 216 -20.28 -4.18 -11.50
CA LEU A 216 -18.88 -3.94 -11.16
C LEU A 216 -18.67 -3.96 -9.64
N ILE A 217 -19.41 -3.11 -8.93
CA ILE A 217 -19.39 -3.04 -7.46
C ILE A 217 -20.84 -3.08 -6.96
N PRO A 218 -21.28 -4.17 -6.32
CA PRO A 218 -22.65 -4.29 -5.84
C PRO A 218 -23.01 -3.21 -4.82
N LYS A 219 -24.26 -2.75 -4.84
CA LYS A 219 -24.83 -1.95 -3.73
C LYS A 219 -25.21 -2.88 -2.58
N PRO A 220 -24.86 -2.55 -1.32
CA PRO A 220 -25.39 -3.23 -0.16
C PRO A 220 -26.91 -3.23 -0.16
N GLN A 221 -27.51 -4.39 -0.03
CA GLN A 221 -28.96 -4.56 -0.09
C GLN A 221 -29.60 -4.42 1.29
N ASN A 222 -30.84 -3.95 1.33
CA ASN A 222 -31.66 -3.96 2.53
C ASN A 222 -31.86 -5.40 3.05
N ASP A 223 -31.75 -5.60 4.36
CA ASP A 223 -31.88 -6.93 5.00
C ASP A 223 -33.34 -7.46 5.04
N GLY A 224 -34.30 -6.66 4.60
CA GLY A 224 -35.73 -6.97 4.56
C GLY A 224 -36.41 -7.06 5.94
N LYS A 225 -35.72 -6.75 7.03
CA LYS A 225 -36.23 -6.84 8.41
C LYS A 225 -36.57 -5.48 8.99
N THR A 226 -35.90 -4.43 8.53
CA THR A 226 -36.05 -3.06 9.03
C THR A 226 -37.27 -2.43 8.35
N GLN A 227 -38.46 -2.63 8.92
CA GLN A 227 -39.74 -2.21 8.27
C GLN A 227 -40.26 -0.81 8.68
N SER A 228 -39.68 -0.18 9.67
CA SER A 228 -40.06 1.18 10.04
C SER A 228 -38.85 2.08 10.09
N ALA A 229 -38.94 3.22 9.41
CA ALA A 229 -37.85 4.20 9.27
C ALA A 229 -37.05 4.41 10.57
N GLY A 230 -35.99 3.62 10.74
CA GLY A 230 -35.01 3.81 11.78
C GLY A 230 -35.39 3.43 13.22
N SER A 231 -36.57 2.86 13.49
CA SER A 231 -36.98 2.54 14.88
C SER A 231 -36.08 1.48 15.55
N GLU A 232 -35.58 0.51 14.78
CA GLU A 232 -34.71 -0.55 15.26
C GLU A 232 -33.21 -0.27 15.06
N SER A 233 -32.88 0.80 14.30
CA SER A 233 -31.48 1.19 14.06
C SER A 233 -30.93 2.01 15.24
N ASP A 234 -29.67 1.77 15.62
CA ASP A 234 -28.93 2.64 16.53
C ASP A 234 -28.46 3.95 15.85
N LEU A 235 -28.57 4.03 14.53
CA LEU A 235 -28.31 5.24 13.76
C LEU A 235 -29.59 6.07 13.58
N GLU A 236 -29.46 7.38 13.65
CA GLU A 236 -30.51 8.36 13.36
C GLU A 236 -30.01 9.37 12.34
N PHE A 237 -30.76 9.59 11.26
CA PHE A 237 -30.49 10.61 10.26
C PHE A 237 -31.38 11.82 10.52
N LYS A 238 -30.77 13.01 10.63
CA LYS A 238 -31.47 14.30 10.74
C LYS A 238 -30.88 15.27 9.73
N TRP A 239 -31.70 16.16 9.19
CA TRP A 239 -31.27 17.17 8.25
C TRP A 239 -31.92 18.54 8.53
N ALA A 240 -31.30 19.59 8.01
CA ALA A 240 -31.83 20.96 8.11
C ALA A 240 -31.39 21.81 6.91
N ASN A 241 -32.11 22.87 6.64
CA ASN A 241 -31.77 23.93 5.67
C ASN A 241 -31.26 25.20 6.36
N ALA A 242 -30.32 25.12 7.30
CA ALA A 242 -29.84 26.24 8.04
C ALA A 242 -28.32 26.29 8.17
N PRO A 243 -27.63 27.16 7.40
CA PRO A 243 -28.12 28.10 6.38
C PRO A 243 -28.50 27.46 5.04
N THR A 244 -27.92 26.32 4.72
CA THR A 244 -28.17 25.47 3.54
C THR A 244 -28.44 24.05 4.00
N PHE A 245 -28.73 23.14 3.08
CA PHE A 245 -28.88 21.73 3.39
C PHE A 245 -27.63 21.17 4.05
N GLY A 246 -27.82 20.54 5.19
CA GLY A 246 -26.85 19.72 5.88
C GLY A 246 -27.56 18.61 6.65
N PHE A 247 -26.82 17.53 6.97
CA PHE A 247 -27.39 16.39 7.70
C PHE A 247 -26.45 15.91 8.81
N ASN A 248 -27.04 15.22 9.78
CA ASN A 248 -26.35 14.55 10.87
C ASN A 248 -26.68 13.07 10.86
N VAL A 249 -25.68 12.25 11.11
CA VAL A 249 -25.85 10.85 11.51
C VAL A 249 -25.46 10.73 12.99
N THR A 250 -26.41 10.35 13.83
CA THR A 250 -26.24 10.28 15.28
C THR A 250 -26.38 8.83 15.75
N ARG A 251 -25.56 8.42 16.71
CA ARG A 251 -25.75 7.16 17.45
C ARG A 251 -26.73 7.39 18.59
N LYS A 252 -27.88 6.70 18.55
CA LYS A 252 -28.96 6.89 19.55
C LYS A 252 -28.55 6.44 20.95
N SER A 253 -27.80 5.34 21.06
CA SER A 253 -27.38 4.79 22.34
C SER A 253 -26.43 5.67 23.15
N THR A 254 -25.66 6.57 22.45
CA THR A 254 -24.74 7.50 23.11
C THR A 254 -25.15 8.95 22.98
N GLY A 255 -26.09 9.26 22.08
CA GLY A 255 -26.44 10.65 21.70
C GLY A 255 -25.38 11.36 20.84
N ASP A 256 -24.33 10.65 20.43
CA ASP A 256 -23.15 11.16 19.78
C ASP A 256 -23.36 11.39 18.28
N VAL A 257 -22.99 12.57 17.78
CA VAL A 257 -22.98 12.85 16.34
C VAL A 257 -21.75 12.19 15.71
N LEU A 258 -21.98 11.17 14.88
CA LEU A 258 -20.94 10.41 14.22
C LEU A 258 -20.40 11.11 12.97
N PHE A 259 -21.30 11.76 12.24
CA PHE A 259 -21.00 12.47 11.02
C PHE A 259 -21.97 13.63 10.84
N THR A 260 -21.49 14.78 10.36
CA THR A 260 -22.36 15.94 10.12
C THR A 260 -21.82 16.80 8.97
N THR A 261 -22.71 17.26 8.10
CA THR A 261 -22.39 18.28 7.09
C THR A 261 -23.06 19.63 7.43
N VAL A 262 -23.70 19.72 8.60
CA VAL A 262 -24.32 20.98 9.04
C VAL A 262 -23.23 22.02 9.33
N GLY A 263 -23.35 23.20 8.75
CA GLY A 263 -22.37 24.29 8.87
C GLY A 263 -21.35 24.33 7.74
N THR A 264 -21.24 23.26 6.93
CA THR A 264 -20.49 23.25 5.68
C THR A 264 -21.43 23.28 4.49
N LYS A 265 -20.90 23.46 3.29
CA LYS A 265 -21.68 23.45 2.06
C LYS A 265 -21.43 22.16 1.29
N LEU A 266 -22.49 21.57 0.80
CA LEU A 266 -22.38 20.55 -0.26
C LEU A 266 -22.06 21.28 -1.57
N VAL A 267 -20.97 20.88 -2.23
CA VAL A 267 -20.62 21.32 -3.59
C VAL A 267 -20.73 20.09 -4.51
N PHE A 268 -21.39 20.24 -5.66
CA PHE A 268 -21.60 19.12 -6.57
C PHE A 268 -21.59 19.61 -8.04
N GLU A 269 -20.43 19.41 -8.67
CA GLU A 269 -20.16 19.82 -10.05
C GLU A 269 -19.96 18.58 -10.96
N ASP A 270 -19.91 18.76 -12.26
CA ASP A 270 -19.83 17.64 -13.21
C ASP A 270 -18.53 16.82 -13.15
N GLN A 271 -17.43 17.41 -12.65
CA GLN A 271 -16.15 16.73 -12.42
C GLN A 271 -15.58 16.97 -11.01
N PHE A 272 -16.40 17.39 -10.08
CA PHE A 272 -15.97 17.64 -8.72
C PHE A 272 -17.15 17.60 -7.76
N PHE A 273 -16.97 16.99 -6.60
CA PHE A 273 -17.82 17.24 -5.46
C PHE A 273 -17.02 17.37 -4.18
N GLU A 274 -17.55 18.11 -3.24
CA GLU A 274 -16.96 18.29 -1.92
C GLU A 274 -18.04 18.30 -0.84
N PHE A 275 -17.75 17.63 0.26
CA PHE A 275 -18.44 17.75 1.51
C PHE A 275 -17.46 17.61 2.67
N ALA A 276 -17.75 18.24 3.79
CA ALA A 276 -16.90 18.18 4.97
C ALA A 276 -17.71 17.81 6.21
N SER A 277 -17.07 17.14 7.15
CA SER A 277 -17.63 16.81 8.46
C SER A 277 -16.66 17.20 9.56
N PRO A 278 -17.10 17.94 10.58
CA PRO A 278 -16.33 18.11 11.80
C PRO A 278 -16.00 16.77 12.44
N LEU A 279 -14.83 16.71 13.06
CA LEU A 279 -14.37 15.59 13.86
C LEU A 279 -14.16 16.03 15.31
N PRO A 280 -14.38 15.14 16.28
CA PRO A 280 -14.10 15.47 17.67
C PRO A 280 -12.60 15.64 17.89
N LYS A 281 -12.23 16.47 18.85
CA LYS A 281 -10.81 16.67 19.22
C LYS A 281 -10.15 15.33 19.54
N ASN A 282 -8.95 15.11 19.03
CA ASN A 282 -8.17 13.88 19.24
C ASN A 282 -8.87 12.59 18.77
N TYR A 283 -9.58 12.65 17.66
CA TYR A 283 -10.22 11.50 17.03
C TYR A 283 -9.22 10.34 16.73
N ASN A 284 -9.73 9.12 16.61
CA ASN A 284 -8.93 7.94 16.24
C ASN A 284 -9.51 7.31 14.97
N LEU A 285 -8.96 7.69 13.81
CA LEU A 285 -9.34 7.15 12.51
C LEU A 285 -8.33 6.09 12.03
N TYR A 286 -8.85 5.08 11.34
CA TYR A 286 -8.12 3.97 10.74
C TYR A 286 -8.69 3.67 9.36
N GLY A 287 -7.87 3.16 8.43
CA GLY A 287 -8.30 2.82 7.08
C GLY A 287 -7.86 3.84 6.03
N LEU A 288 -8.67 4.07 4.99
CA LEU A 288 -8.39 4.95 3.85
C LEU A 288 -7.06 4.61 3.16
N GLY A 289 -6.97 3.45 2.54
CA GLY A 289 -5.78 2.96 1.84
C GLY A 289 -6.01 2.78 0.32
N GLU A 290 -5.03 2.32 -0.36
CA GLU A 290 -3.78 1.72 0.13
C GLU A 290 -2.66 2.77 0.24
N VAL A 291 -1.86 2.65 1.29
CA VAL A 291 -0.80 3.60 1.59
C VAL A 291 0.16 3.04 2.64
N ILE A 292 1.42 3.44 2.59
CA ILE A 292 2.41 3.15 3.64
C ILE A 292 2.30 4.23 4.71
N HIS A 293 1.76 3.88 5.87
CA HIS A 293 1.52 4.80 6.99
C HIS A 293 1.42 4.03 8.32
N GLY A 294 1.50 4.74 9.45
CA GLY A 294 1.15 4.19 10.77
C GLY A 294 -0.33 3.75 10.84
N PHE A 295 -0.68 2.86 11.76
CA PHE A 295 -2.02 2.26 11.79
C PHE A 295 -3.12 3.27 12.07
N ARG A 296 -2.94 4.13 13.10
CA ARG A 296 -3.84 5.26 13.35
C ARG A 296 -3.46 6.44 12.47
N LEU A 297 -4.42 6.98 11.72
CA LEU A 297 -4.20 8.09 10.81
C LEU A 297 -3.83 9.38 11.55
N ASN A 298 -2.87 10.13 11.00
CA ASN A 298 -2.49 11.44 11.49
C ASN A 298 -3.60 12.48 11.24
N ARG A 299 -3.66 13.50 12.08
CA ARG A 299 -4.68 14.55 12.02
C ARG A 299 -4.35 15.72 11.09
N ASN A 300 -3.25 15.67 10.40
CA ASN A 300 -2.91 16.59 9.31
C ASN A 300 -2.35 15.77 8.15
N LEU A 301 -3.25 15.28 7.31
CA LEU A 301 -2.95 14.29 6.30
C LEU A 301 -3.86 14.48 5.10
N THR A 302 -3.33 14.32 3.90
CA THR A 302 -4.10 14.17 2.67
C THR A 302 -4.02 12.72 2.21
N ARG A 303 -5.15 12.12 1.90
CA ARG A 303 -5.27 10.76 1.35
C ARG A 303 -5.81 10.82 -0.05
N THR A 304 -5.06 10.31 -1.00
CA THR A 304 -5.52 10.12 -2.37
C THR A 304 -5.92 8.67 -2.58
N ILE A 305 -7.09 8.47 -3.18
CA ILE A 305 -7.60 7.17 -3.60
C ILE A 305 -7.58 7.16 -5.13
N TYR A 306 -6.48 6.71 -5.70
CA TYR A 306 -6.26 6.53 -7.13
C TYR A 306 -5.13 5.52 -7.29
N ALA A 307 -5.39 4.39 -7.93
CA ALA A 307 -4.42 3.31 -8.07
C ALA A 307 -3.17 3.78 -8.82
N ALA A 308 -1.98 3.44 -8.33
CA ALA A 308 -0.72 3.89 -8.90
C ALA A 308 0.33 2.77 -8.90
N ASP A 309 1.00 2.59 -10.04
CA ASP A 309 2.19 1.76 -10.17
C ASP A 309 3.42 2.56 -9.73
N ILE A 310 3.85 2.35 -8.49
CA ILE A 310 5.01 3.01 -7.90
C ILE A 310 5.55 2.18 -6.75
N GLY A 311 6.88 2.14 -6.57
CA GLY A 311 7.46 1.59 -5.33
C GLY A 311 6.96 2.37 -4.11
N ASP A 312 6.85 1.72 -2.99
CA ASP A 312 6.12 2.13 -1.78
C ASP A 312 6.54 3.49 -1.17
N PRO A 313 6.06 4.66 -1.66
CA PRO A 313 6.30 5.94 -1.00
C PRO A 313 5.48 6.02 0.30
N ILE A 314 6.07 6.64 1.34
CA ILE A 314 5.34 6.91 2.58
C ILE A 314 4.33 8.04 2.32
N ASP A 315 3.08 7.84 2.76
CA ASP A 315 1.95 8.76 2.64
C ASP A 315 1.47 9.07 1.20
N GLY A 316 2.09 8.52 0.16
CA GLY A 316 1.59 8.57 -1.22
C GLY A 316 0.55 7.48 -1.50
N ASN A 317 -0.32 7.71 -2.47
CA ASN A 317 -1.21 6.64 -2.96
C ASN A 317 -0.42 5.62 -3.77
N ILE A 318 -0.75 4.34 -3.55
CA ILE A 318 -0.13 3.20 -4.22
C ILE A 318 -1.20 2.31 -4.87
N TYR A 319 -1.00 1.04 -4.95
CA TYR A 319 -1.69 0.08 -5.82
C TYR A 319 -3.21 -0.08 -5.60
N GLY A 320 -3.69 0.04 -4.35
CA GLY A 320 -5.08 -0.28 -3.99
C GLY A 320 -5.95 0.93 -3.67
N SER A 321 -7.29 0.73 -3.73
CA SER A 321 -8.29 1.78 -3.51
C SER A 321 -9.37 1.33 -2.55
N HIS A 322 -9.30 1.80 -1.28
CA HIS A 322 -10.18 1.35 -0.18
C HIS A 322 -10.77 2.55 0.58
N PRO A 323 -11.86 3.16 0.08
CA PRO A 323 -12.47 4.37 0.65
C PRO A 323 -13.37 4.06 1.85
N ILE A 324 -12.82 3.44 2.87
CA ILE A 324 -13.49 3.17 4.15
C ILE A 324 -12.62 3.63 5.31
N TYR A 325 -13.24 4.24 6.33
CA TYR A 325 -12.59 4.48 7.61
C TYR A 325 -13.39 3.96 8.78
N LEU A 326 -12.69 3.67 9.88
CA LEU A 326 -13.25 3.43 11.20
C LEU A 326 -12.90 4.61 12.11
N ASP A 327 -13.86 5.08 12.93
CA ASP A 327 -13.63 6.05 14.01
C ASP A 327 -13.96 5.41 15.36
N THR A 328 -12.95 5.34 16.23
CA THR A 328 -13.09 4.79 17.59
C THR A 328 -13.06 5.92 18.62
N ARG A 329 -14.12 6.03 19.41
CA ARG A 329 -14.31 7.07 20.43
C ARG A 329 -14.39 6.48 21.82
N TYR A 330 -13.81 7.18 22.81
CA TYR A 330 -13.74 6.75 24.19
C TYR A 330 -14.60 7.62 25.08
N TYR A 331 -15.27 6.98 26.05
CA TYR A 331 -16.20 7.61 26.97
C TYR A 331 -15.94 7.16 28.38
N LYS A 332 -16.29 8.03 29.36
CA LYS A 332 -16.46 7.68 30.78
C LYS A 332 -17.91 7.83 31.17
N ALA A 333 -18.40 6.99 32.04
CA ALA A 333 -19.68 7.21 32.67
C ALA A 333 -19.57 8.39 33.66
N ASP A 334 -20.52 9.30 33.61
CA ASP A 334 -20.68 10.34 34.63
C ASP A 334 -21.09 9.68 35.96
N SER A 335 -20.44 10.10 37.07
CA SER A 335 -20.68 9.47 38.39
C SER A 335 -22.10 9.74 38.94
N ASP A 336 -22.74 10.79 38.44
CA ASP A 336 -24.01 11.31 39.01
C ASP A 336 -25.22 10.95 38.12
N SER A 337 -25.03 10.72 36.83
CA SER A 337 -26.12 10.53 35.86
C SER A 337 -26.07 9.22 35.05
N ASP A 338 -24.99 8.41 35.13
CA ASP A 338 -24.69 7.29 34.24
C ASP A 338 -24.61 7.70 32.74
N GLU A 339 -24.57 8.99 32.43
CA GLU A 339 -24.41 9.50 31.07
C GLU A 339 -22.98 9.24 30.57
N LEU A 340 -22.84 8.96 29.27
CA LEU A 340 -21.53 8.72 28.67
C LEU A 340 -20.93 10.03 28.18
N ILE A 341 -19.82 10.44 28.79
CA ILE A 341 -19.09 11.67 28.44
C ILE A 341 -17.89 11.30 27.56
N TYR A 342 -17.79 11.92 26.38
CA TYR A 342 -16.64 11.77 25.50
C TYR A 342 -15.36 12.25 26.16
N VAL A 343 -14.27 11.46 26.02
CA VAL A 343 -12.96 11.75 26.56
C VAL A 343 -11.96 11.89 25.41
N ALA A 344 -11.61 13.14 25.08
CA ALA A 344 -10.65 13.43 24.01
C ALA A 344 -9.23 12.93 24.30
N GLU A 345 -8.81 12.94 25.57
CA GLU A 345 -7.48 12.51 25.99
C GLU A 345 -7.58 11.46 27.11
N PRO A 346 -7.84 10.20 26.75
CA PRO A 346 -8.02 9.11 27.72
C PRO A 346 -6.67 8.60 28.27
N THR A 347 -5.96 9.42 29.03
CA THR A 347 -4.61 9.12 29.56
C THR A 347 -4.60 8.43 30.93
N ASP A 348 -5.68 8.50 31.68
CA ASP A 348 -5.78 7.89 33.01
C ASP A 348 -5.94 6.37 32.93
N LYS A 349 -4.85 5.64 33.09
CA LYS A 349 -4.81 4.18 33.01
C LYS A 349 -5.54 3.47 34.16
N THR A 350 -6.00 4.20 35.17
CA THR A 350 -6.79 3.65 36.29
C THR A 350 -8.30 3.78 36.09
N ALA A 351 -8.72 4.65 35.17
CA ALA A 351 -10.12 4.86 34.84
C ALA A 351 -10.70 3.71 34.01
N SER A 352 -12.01 3.53 34.15
CA SER A 352 -12.77 2.63 33.27
C SER A 352 -13.32 3.40 32.10
N TYR A 353 -12.93 3.02 30.89
CA TYR A 353 -13.45 3.59 29.66
C TYR A 353 -14.42 2.60 28.99
N LYS A 354 -15.33 3.16 28.19
CA LYS A 354 -16.11 2.44 27.19
C LYS A 354 -15.72 2.98 25.82
N SER A 355 -15.57 2.10 24.86
CA SER A 355 -15.28 2.49 23.48
C SER A 355 -16.49 2.22 22.58
N PHE A 356 -16.64 3.06 21.57
CA PHE A 356 -17.59 2.85 20.50
C PHE A 356 -16.91 3.16 19.16
N THR A 357 -16.98 2.21 18.26
CA THR A 357 -16.47 2.37 16.88
C THR A 357 -17.62 2.48 15.92
N HIS A 358 -17.50 3.33 14.90
CA HIS A 358 -18.36 3.35 13.74
C HIS A 358 -17.52 3.34 12.46
N GLY A 359 -18.15 3.06 11.33
CA GLY A 359 -17.47 3.05 10.03
C GLY A 359 -18.22 3.90 9.02
N VAL A 360 -17.48 4.47 8.08
CA VAL A 360 -18.02 5.17 6.91
C VAL A 360 -17.34 4.67 5.66
N PHE A 361 -18.12 4.19 4.71
CA PHE A 361 -17.68 3.70 3.42
C PHE A 361 -18.28 4.54 2.29
N MET A 362 -17.44 4.99 1.36
CA MET A 362 -17.84 5.70 0.15
C MET A 362 -17.78 4.73 -1.04
N ARG A 363 -18.92 4.37 -1.62
CA ARG A 363 -18.96 3.53 -2.82
C ARG A 363 -18.81 4.40 -4.07
N ASN A 364 -17.58 4.76 -4.41
CA ASN A 364 -17.24 5.59 -5.56
C ASN A 364 -15.92 5.10 -6.18
N ALA A 365 -15.83 4.99 -7.51
CA ALA A 365 -14.69 4.45 -8.25
C ALA A 365 -13.77 5.52 -8.84
N HIS A 366 -14.16 6.79 -8.82
CA HIS A 366 -13.33 7.88 -9.33
C HIS A 366 -12.13 8.16 -8.43
N GLY A 367 -11.18 8.94 -8.93
CA GLY A 367 -10.14 9.52 -8.11
C GLY A 367 -10.74 10.36 -6.98
N GLN A 368 -10.27 10.14 -5.74
CA GLN A 368 -10.74 10.82 -4.55
C GLN A 368 -9.58 11.42 -3.77
N GLU A 369 -9.87 12.49 -3.05
CA GLU A 369 -8.95 13.11 -2.11
C GLU A 369 -9.66 13.34 -0.78
N ILE A 370 -9.10 12.81 0.29
CA ILE A 370 -9.63 12.94 1.63
C ILE A 370 -8.63 13.72 2.48
N LEU A 371 -9.05 14.89 2.97
CA LEU A 371 -8.23 15.74 3.81
C LEU A 371 -8.62 15.55 5.28
N LEU A 372 -7.70 15.03 6.06
CA LEU A 372 -7.82 14.96 7.51
C LEU A 372 -7.12 16.16 8.13
N ARG A 373 -7.81 16.88 9.00
CA ARG A 373 -7.28 18.01 9.76
C ARG A 373 -7.62 17.85 11.24
N GLU A 374 -7.12 18.72 12.11
CA GLU A 374 -7.32 18.61 13.56
C GLU A 374 -8.80 18.55 13.97
N SER A 375 -9.68 19.18 13.21
CA SER A 375 -11.09 19.34 13.56
C SER A 375 -12.07 18.85 12.51
N ASN A 376 -11.63 18.36 11.35
CA ASN A 376 -12.52 17.94 10.27
C ASN A 376 -11.93 16.89 9.33
N ILE A 377 -12.82 16.23 8.60
CA ILE A 377 -12.55 15.42 7.42
C ILE A 377 -13.27 16.04 6.22
N THR A 378 -12.56 16.35 5.15
CA THR A 378 -13.11 16.83 3.90
C THR A 378 -12.95 15.77 2.84
N TRP A 379 -14.02 15.46 2.14
CA TRP A 379 -14.05 14.45 1.08
C TRP A 379 -14.30 15.09 -0.27
N ARG A 380 -13.43 14.82 -1.23
CA ARG A 380 -13.50 15.28 -2.62
C ARG A 380 -13.40 14.10 -3.56
N ALA A 381 -14.10 14.18 -4.67
CA ALA A 381 -13.92 13.24 -5.77
C ALA A 381 -14.09 13.91 -7.13
N LEU A 382 -13.46 13.31 -8.14
CA LEU A 382 -13.43 13.80 -9.52
C LEU A 382 -14.70 13.45 -10.30
N GLY A 383 -15.70 12.85 -9.66
CA GLY A 383 -16.98 12.50 -10.31
C GLY A 383 -17.75 11.39 -9.58
N GLY A 384 -18.77 10.86 -10.24
CA GLY A 384 -19.67 9.85 -9.70
C GLY A 384 -20.71 10.44 -8.75
N THR A 385 -21.18 9.65 -7.79
CA THR A 385 -22.19 10.04 -6.81
C THR A 385 -21.60 10.01 -5.40
N ILE A 386 -22.20 10.76 -4.47
CA ILE A 386 -21.96 10.62 -3.05
C ILE A 386 -22.81 9.43 -2.59
N ASP A 387 -22.19 8.27 -2.37
CA ASP A 387 -22.86 7.00 -2.05
C ASP A 387 -22.25 6.44 -0.76
N LEU A 388 -22.78 6.92 0.38
CA LEU A 388 -22.23 6.72 1.72
C LEU A 388 -22.96 5.63 2.50
N TYR A 389 -22.21 4.75 3.14
CA TYR A 389 -22.73 3.75 4.05
C TYR A 389 -22.13 3.97 5.44
N PHE A 390 -22.99 4.13 6.43
CA PHE A 390 -22.65 4.31 7.85
C PHE A 390 -22.92 3.01 8.59
N TYR A 391 -21.94 2.55 9.35
CA TYR A 391 -22.00 1.33 10.17
C TYR A 391 -21.94 1.72 11.65
N ALA A 392 -22.97 1.35 12.42
CA ALA A 392 -23.10 1.77 13.81
C ALA A 392 -22.06 1.18 14.76
N GLY A 393 -21.54 0.02 14.47
CA GLY A 393 -20.67 -0.73 15.38
C GLY A 393 -21.49 -1.58 16.36
N PRO A 394 -21.15 -1.63 17.67
CA PRO A 394 -20.33 -0.69 18.46
C PRO A 394 -18.81 -0.95 18.47
N THR A 395 -18.34 -2.11 18.00
CA THR A 395 -16.93 -2.47 18.01
C THR A 395 -16.33 -2.42 16.60
N ALA A 396 -15.00 -2.31 16.48
CA ALA A 396 -14.32 -2.40 15.19
C ALA A 396 -14.64 -3.73 14.48
N ASP A 397 -14.58 -4.84 15.18
CA ASP A 397 -14.93 -6.17 14.63
C ASP A 397 -16.37 -6.21 14.09
N SER A 398 -17.34 -5.58 14.76
CA SER A 398 -18.72 -5.54 14.28
C SER A 398 -18.88 -4.67 13.02
N VAL A 399 -18.16 -3.55 12.93
CA VAL A 399 -18.13 -2.70 11.73
C VAL A 399 -17.52 -3.47 10.56
N ILE A 400 -16.32 -4.06 10.76
CA ILE A 400 -15.61 -4.83 9.72
C ILE A 400 -16.48 -6.00 9.24
N THR A 401 -17.09 -6.74 10.16
CA THR A 401 -17.97 -7.85 9.83
C THR A 401 -19.21 -7.41 9.03
N SER A 402 -19.86 -6.32 9.44
CA SER A 402 -21.02 -5.78 8.74
C SER A 402 -20.66 -5.26 7.33
N TYR A 403 -19.53 -4.55 7.22
CA TYR A 403 -18.96 -4.09 5.95
C TYR A 403 -18.68 -5.24 5.00
N GLN A 404 -17.98 -6.29 5.45
CA GLN A 404 -17.68 -7.46 4.63
C GLN A 404 -18.95 -8.19 4.18
N LYS A 405 -19.89 -8.41 5.09
CA LYS A 405 -21.13 -9.14 4.76
C LYS A 405 -22.05 -8.38 3.81
N SER A 406 -22.06 -7.07 3.86
CA SER A 406 -23.04 -6.25 3.14
C SER A 406 -22.49 -5.60 1.88
N ALA A 407 -21.27 -5.05 1.91
CA ALA A 407 -20.75 -4.22 0.85
C ALA A 407 -19.74 -4.95 -0.05
N VAL A 408 -18.74 -5.60 0.55
CA VAL A 408 -17.59 -6.08 -0.22
C VAL A 408 -17.57 -7.60 -0.45
N GLY A 409 -18.36 -8.34 0.28
CA GLY A 409 -18.34 -9.80 0.26
C GLY A 409 -17.35 -10.39 1.24
N LEU A 410 -17.66 -11.60 1.72
CA LEU A 410 -16.77 -12.34 2.61
C LEU A 410 -15.51 -12.79 1.84
N PRO A 411 -14.32 -12.78 2.47
CA PRO A 411 -13.08 -13.11 1.81
C PRO A 411 -13.03 -14.57 1.33
N ALA A 412 -12.26 -14.81 0.28
CA ALA A 412 -12.04 -16.15 -0.27
C ALA A 412 -11.41 -17.06 0.77
N MET A 413 -11.95 -18.29 0.90
CA MET A 413 -11.29 -19.32 1.70
C MET A 413 -10.06 -19.85 0.98
N GLN A 414 -8.94 -19.89 1.67
CA GLN A 414 -7.68 -20.33 1.14
C GLN A 414 -7.51 -21.85 1.15
N GLN A 415 -6.67 -22.40 0.29
CA GLN A 415 -6.18 -23.75 0.42
C GLN A 415 -5.19 -23.84 1.59
N TYR A 416 -5.06 -25.02 2.20
CA TYR A 416 -4.19 -25.17 3.39
C TYR A 416 -2.71 -24.94 3.09
N TRP A 417 -2.24 -25.37 1.92
CA TRP A 417 -0.85 -25.22 1.51
C TRP A 417 -0.43 -23.74 1.34
N THR A 418 -1.37 -22.84 1.00
CA THR A 418 -1.07 -21.41 0.79
C THR A 418 -0.58 -20.70 2.07
N LEU A 419 -0.76 -21.33 3.22
CA LEU A 419 -0.23 -20.83 4.50
C LEU A 419 1.20 -21.29 4.79
N GLY A 420 1.83 -22.06 3.90
CA GLY A 420 3.25 -22.41 3.98
C GLY A 420 4.17 -21.23 3.66
N PHE A 421 5.48 -21.51 3.59
CA PHE A 421 6.45 -20.52 3.18
C PHE A 421 6.62 -20.48 1.67
N HIS A 422 6.64 -19.29 1.09
CA HIS A 422 6.79 -19.01 -0.33
C HIS A 422 8.11 -18.33 -0.61
N GLN A 423 8.85 -18.83 -1.63
CA GLN A 423 10.08 -18.22 -2.10
C GLN A 423 9.90 -17.71 -3.52
N CYS A 424 10.27 -16.47 -3.76
CA CYS A 424 10.29 -15.81 -5.05
C CYS A 424 11.56 -14.97 -5.21
N ARG A 425 11.90 -14.64 -6.44
CA ARG A 425 12.83 -13.60 -6.81
C ARG A 425 12.65 -13.25 -8.28
N TRP A 426 12.62 -11.96 -8.61
CA TRP A 426 12.92 -11.52 -9.97
C TRP A 426 14.40 -11.77 -10.26
N GLY A 427 14.71 -12.73 -11.14
CA GLY A 427 16.07 -13.17 -11.43
C GLY A 427 16.30 -14.67 -11.29
N TYR A 428 15.28 -15.49 -11.12
CA TYR A 428 15.37 -16.93 -11.35
C TYR A 428 15.20 -17.19 -12.84
N THR A 429 16.30 -17.43 -13.54
CA THR A 429 16.38 -17.36 -15.00
C THR A 429 16.06 -18.67 -15.73
N SER A 430 15.79 -19.76 -15.02
CA SER A 430 15.54 -21.08 -15.62
C SER A 430 14.86 -22.05 -14.63
N TRP A 431 14.30 -23.15 -15.15
CA TRP A 431 13.86 -24.28 -14.33
C TRP A 431 14.98 -24.84 -13.44
N ASP A 432 16.23 -24.87 -13.96
CA ASP A 432 17.38 -25.31 -13.17
C ASP A 432 17.70 -24.39 -12.02
N SER A 433 17.57 -23.05 -12.20
CA SER A 433 17.78 -22.10 -11.11
C SER A 433 16.72 -22.26 -10.00
N LEU A 434 15.47 -22.54 -10.35
CA LEU A 434 14.45 -22.88 -9.35
C LEU A 434 14.77 -24.18 -8.61
N GLN A 435 15.28 -25.18 -9.34
CA GLN A 435 15.67 -26.45 -8.72
C GLN A 435 16.84 -26.29 -7.75
N GLU A 436 17.83 -25.46 -8.07
CA GLU A 436 18.96 -25.15 -7.17
C GLU A 436 18.46 -24.49 -5.88
N VAL A 437 17.54 -23.54 -5.97
CA VAL A 437 16.92 -22.90 -4.80
C VAL A 437 16.22 -23.95 -3.92
N ILE A 438 15.42 -24.84 -4.51
CA ILE A 438 14.72 -25.91 -3.77
C ILE A 438 15.71 -26.86 -3.10
N ASP A 439 16.78 -27.23 -3.80
CA ASP A 439 17.81 -28.13 -3.27
C ASP A 439 18.60 -27.49 -2.12
N ASP A 440 18.86 -26.17 -2.18
CA ASP A 440 19.49 -25.43 -1.09
C ASP A 440 18.54 -25.28 0.13
N PHE A 441 17.25 -25.01 -0.06
CA PHE A 441 16.30 -25.05 1.06
C PHE A 441 16.31 -26.42 1.76
N ALA A 442 16.34 -27.51 0.97
CA ALA A 442 16.44 -28.87 1.50
C ALA A 442 17.76 -29.14 2.24
N LYS A 443 18.89 -28.68 1.69
CA LYS A 443 20.25 -28.80 2.25
C LYS A 443 20.38 -28.08 3.59
N PHE A 444 19.81 -26.85 3.70
CA PHE A 444 19.83 -26.06 4.92
C PHE A 444 18.66 -26.39 5.88
N GLU A 445 17.85 -27.37 5.53
CA GLU A 445 16.70 -27.84 6.31
C GLU A 445 15.66 -26.74 6.63
N ILE A 446 15.46 -25.80 5.72
CA ILE A 446 14.44 -24.75 5.82
C ILE A 446 13.18 -25.24 5.12
N PRO A 447 11.99 -25.18 5.75
CA PRO A 447 10.72 -25.52 5.10
C PRO A 447 10.46 -24.64 3.87
N LEU A 448 10.08 -25.26 2.76
CA LEU A 448 9.66 -24.57 1.53
C LEU A 448 8.40 -25.24 0.99
N GLU A 449 7.33 -24.49 0.87
CA GLU A 449 6.05 -24.96 0.31
C GLU A 449 5.90 -24.61 -1.16
N THR A 450 6.18 -23.36 -1.52
CA THR A 450 5.87 -22.85 -2.84
C THR A 450 7.07 -22.10 -3.41
N ILE A 451 7.44 -22.45 -4.64
CA ILE A 451 8.40 -21.70 -5.44
C ILE A 451 7.65 -20.88 -6.50
N TRP A 452 8.09 -19.66 -6.72
CA TRP A 452 7.48 -18.71 -7.65
C TRP A 452 8.42 -18.40 -8.81
N ALA A 453 7.86 -18.08 -9.97
CA ALA A 453 8.59 -17.49 -11.08
C ALA A 453 8.04 -16.10 -11.38
N ASP A 454 8.93 -15.13 -11.46
CA ASP A 454 8.70 -13.77 -11.92
C ASP A 454 8.75 -13.72 -13.46
N ILE A 455 8.72 -12.54 -14.07
CA ILE A 455 8.67 -12.33 -15.54
C ILE A 455 9.81 -13.01 -16.32
N ASP A 456 10.89 -13.46 -15.64
CA ASP A 456 12.01 -14.18 -16.23
C ASP A 456 11.61 -15.45 -17.01
N TYR A 457 10.49 -16.10 -16.66
CA TYR A 457 10.05 -17.30 -17.38
C TYR A 457 9.45 -16.98 -18.75
N MET A 458 9.00 -15.75 -18.95
CA MET A 458 8.24 -15.33 -20.12
C MET A 458 9.13 -15.23 -21.38
N ASN A 459 8.61 -15.64 -22.52
CA ASN A 459 9.25 -15.40 -23.80
C ASN A 459 9.18 -13.91 -24.15
N GLN A 460 10.28 -13.18 -23.94
CA GLN A 460 10.34 -11.72 -24.16
C GLN A 460 9.29 -10.96 -23.35
N TYR A 461 9.06 -11.36 -22.09
CA TYR A 461 8.09 -10.79 -21.17
C TYR A 461 6.63 -10.86 -21.64
N ARG A 462 6.28 -11.85 -22.50
CA ARG A 462 4.92 -12.07 -23.00
C ARG A 462 4.19 -13.09 -22.15
N ASP A 463 3.02 -12.77 -21.67
CA ASP A 463 2.19 -13.67 -20.89
C ASP A 463 1.84 -14.96 -21.66
N PHE A 464 1.63 -16.04 -20.91
CA PHE A 464 1.23 -17.36 -21.44
C PHE A 464 2.22 -18.03 -22.40
N GLU A 465 3.42 -17.47 -22.56
CA GLU A 465 4.52 -18.07 -23.32
C GLU A 465 5.80 -18.17 -22.49
N ASN A 466 6.37 -19.35 -22.40
CA ASN A 466 7.65 -19.57 -21.74
C ASN A 466 8.83 -19.30 -22.68
N ASP A 467 9.97 -18.83 -22.16
CA ASP A 467 11.22 -18.74 -22.90
C ASP A 467 11.61 -20.09 -23.44
N LYS A 468 12.00 -20.13 -24.72
CA LYS A 468 12.21 -21.37 -25.46
C LYS A 468 13.52 -22.06 -25.14
N ASN A 469 14.45 -21.40 -24.46
CA ASN A 469 15.80 -21.92 -24.18
C ASN A 469 15.93 -22.35 -22.72
N SER A 470 15.58 -21.48 -21.79
CA SER A 470 15.77 -21.66 -20.34
C SER A 470 14.53 -22.13 -19.58
N TRP A 471 13.35 -21.96 -20.21
CA TRP A 471 12.08 -22.33 -19.59
C TRP A 471 11.25 -23.25 -20.49
N THR A 472 11.91 -24.25 -21.12
CA THR A 472 11.23 -25.15 -22.05
C THR A 472 10.05 -25.85 -21.39
N TYR A 473 8.99 -26.14 -22.15
CA TYR A 473 7.84 -26.87 -21.63
C TYR A 473 8.18 -28.30 -21.20
N GLU A 474 9.12 -28.95 -21.90
CA GLU A 474 9.55 -30.33 -21.60
C GLU A 474 10.28 -30.41 -20.25
N ASP A 475 11.17 -29.46 -19.95
CA ASP A 475 11.89 -29.43 -18.68
C ASP A 475 10.98 -28.96 -17.57
N GLY A 476 10.05 -28.04 -17.88
CA GLY A 476 8.99 -27.59 -16.96
C GLY A 476 8.07 -28.74 -16.52
N GLU A 477 7.66 -29.63 -17.42
CA GLU A 477 6.87 -30.81 -17.06
C GLU A 477 7.62 -31.70 -16.07
N LYS A 478 8.92 -31.97 -16.34
CA LYS A 478 9.79 -32.78 -15.44
C LYS A 478 9.96 -32.12 -14.07
N PHE A 479 10.21 -30.81 -14.07
CA PHE A 479 10.38 -30.02 -12.85
C PHE A 479 9.11 -30.03 -12.00
N LEU A 480 7.96 -29.67 -12.58
CA LEU A 480 6.68 -29.59 -11.88
C LEU A 480 6.22 -30.98 -11.38
N ASP A 481 6.40 -32.01 -12.16
CA ASP A 481 6.16 -33.39 -11.73
C ASP A 481 6.98 -33.80 -10.51
N LYS A 482 8.26 -33.39 -10.43
CA LYS A 482 9.13 -33.61 -9.27
C LYS A 482 8.66 -32.79 -8.08
N LEU A 483 8.35 -31.50 -8.30
CA LEU A 483 7.89 -30.58 -7.31
C LEU A 483 6.61 -31.08 -6.61
N HIS A 484 5.60 -31.44 -7.40
CA HIS A 484 4.33 -31.93 -6.89
C HIS A 484 4.45 -33.27 -6.17
N LYS A 485 5.34 -34.17 -6.61
CA LYS A 485 5.65 -35.42 -5.88
C LYS A 485 6.26 -35.19 -4.50
N ASN A 486 6.92 -34.04 -4.31
CA ASN A 486 7.44 -33.62 -3.00
C ASN A 486 6.40 -32.91 -2.13
N GLY A 487 5.16 -32.73 -2.61
CA GLY A 487 4.11 -31.99 -1.93
C GLY A 487 4.33 -30.48 -1.94
N GLN A 488 5.08 -29.96 -2.91
CA GLN A 488 5.37 -28.54 -3.11
C GLN A 488 4.56 -27.99 -4.27
N HIS A 489 4.51 -26.65 -4.38
CA HIS A 489 3.62 -25.93 -5.31
C HIS A 489 4.39 -24.88 -6.13
N PHE A 490 3.82 -24.52 -7.29
CA PHE A 490 4.38 -23.54 -8.21
C PHE A 490 3.37 -22.43 -8.54
N VAL A 491 3.81 -21.17 -8.42
CA VAL A 491 3.00 -19.99 -8.75
C VAL A 491 3.79 -19.06 -9.66
N PRO A 492 3.37 -18.87 -10.92
CA PRO A 492 3.96 -17.89 -11.83
C PRO A 492 3.23 -16.54 -11.76
N ILE A 493 3.95 -15.48 -12.13
CA ILE A 493 3.39 -14.15 -12.38
C ILE A 493 2.63 -14.14 -13.72
N VAL A 494 1.58 -13.33 -13.79
CA VAL A 494 0.88 -12.95 -15.01
C VAL A 494 0.59 -11.46 -14.92
N ASP A 495 1.06 -10.70 -15.90
CA ASP A 495 0.83 -9.26 -15.99
C ASP A 495 -0.54 -8.92 -16.59
N SER A 496 -0.93 -7.68 -16.46
CA SER A 496 -2.22 -7.22 -16.97
C SER A 496 -2.18 -6.78 -18.44
N ALA A 497 -0.99 -6.57 -18.99
CA ALA A 497 -0.79 -5.94 -20.30
C ALA A 497 -0.30 -6.95 -21.35
N ILE A 498 -1.00 -7.01 -22.48
CA ILE A 498 -0.76 -7.99 -23.53
C ILE A 498 0.09 -7.41 -24.65
N TYR A 499 1.20 -8.05 -24.98
CA TYR A 499 2.08 -7.62 -26.07
C TYR A 499 1.32 -7.41 -27.38
N SER A 500 1.62 -6.32 -28.07
CA SER A 500 1.08 -6.00 -29.40
C SER A 500 2.13 -6.26 -30.47
N PRO A 501 2.02 -7.34 -31.29
CA PRO A 501 3.02 -7.70 -32.26
C PRO A 501 3.28 -6.63 -33.32
N ASN A 502 4.52 -6.57 -33.81
CA ASN A 502 4.85 -5.75 -34.98
C ASN A 502 4.28 -6.40 -36.25
N PRO A 503 3.31 -5.74 -36.95
CA PRO A 503 2.62 -6.34 -38.09
C PRO A 503 3.54 -6.62 -39.28
N ASP A 504 4.71 -5.96 -39.37
CA ASP A 504 5.66 -6.16 -40.46
C ASP A 504 6.62 -7.34 -40.22
N LYS A 505 6.60 -7.93 -39.02
CA LYS A 505 7.48 -9.05 -38.63
C LYS A 505 6.67 -10.34 -38.44
N LYS A 506 6.74 -11.26 -39.36
CA LYS A 506 5.98 -12.54 -39.32
C LYS A 506 6.40 -13.46 -38.17
N ASP A 507 7.66 -13.37 -37.75
CA ASP A 507 8.23 -14.13 -36.64
C ASP A 507 7.88 -13.54 -35.26
N ASP A 508 7.25 -12.35 -35.26
CA ASP A 508 6.74 -11.69 -34.07
C ASP A 508 5.29 -12.06 -33.70
N ALA A 509 4.74 -13.09 -34.35
CA ALA A 509 3.36 -13.53 -34.14
C ALA A 509 3.10 -13.95 -32.67
N TYR A 510 2.01 -13.45 -32.12
CA TYR A 510 1.58 -13.73 -30.74
C TYR A 510 0.09 -14.13 -30.69
N PRO A 511 -0.21 -15.43 -30.68
CA PRO A 511 -1.57 -15.92 -30.79
C PRO A 511 -2.56 -15.46 -29.69
N THR A 512 -2.06 -15.15 -28.50
CA THR A 512 -2.84 -14.58 -27.39
C THR A 512 -3.46 -13.24 -27.78
N TYR A 513 -2.67 -12.37 -28.43
CA TYR A 513 -3.12 -11.09 -28.97
C TYR A 513 -4.18 -11.28 -30.05
N ASP A 514 -3.95 -12.19 -31.03
CA ASP A 514 -4.89 -12.45 -32.14
C ASP A 514 -6.25 -12.95 -31.63
N ARG A 515 -6.26 -13.84 -30.64
CA ARG A 515 -7.47 -14.32 -29.98
C ARG A 515 -8.19 -13.21 -29.21
N GLY A 516 -7.42 -12.33 -28.55
CA GLY A 516 -7.96 -11.15 -27.87
C GLY A 516 -8.65 -10.19 -28.82
N LEU A 517 -8.02 -9.88 -29.96
CA LEU A 517 -8.63 -9.05 -31.03
C LEU A 517 -9.95 -9.68 -31.51
N SER A 518 -9.96 -10.98 -31.79
CA SER A 518 -11.17 -11.70 -32.25
C SER A 518 -12.30 -11.75 -31.21
N SER A 519 -11.99 -11.37 -29.97
CA SER A 519 -12.91 -11.39 -28.81
C SER A 519 -13.34 -9.97 -28.39
N ASP A 520 -12.94 -8.93 -29.10
CA ASP A 520 -13.11 -7.53 -28.72
C ASP A 520 -12.62 -7.29 -27.29
N ALA A 521 -11.44 -7.86 -26.95
CA ALA A 521 -11.00 -7.98 -25.57
C ALA A 521 -10.23 -6.76 -25.06
N PHE A 522 -9.92 -5.78 -25.88
CA PHE A 522 -8.96 -4.72 -25.54
C PHE A 522 -9.60 -3.33 -25.50
N VAL A 523 -9.09 -2.50 -24.61
CA VAL A 523 -9.44 -1.08 -24.47
C VAL A 523 -9.12 -0.30 -25.73
N LEU A 524 -9.91 0.71 -26.06
CA LEU A 524 -9.83 1.50 -27.26
C LEU A 524 -9.40 2.94 -26.99
N ASN A 525 -8.95 3.63 -28.03
CA ASN A 525 -8.88 5.08 -28.05
C ASN A 525 -10.28 5.70 -28.30
N PRO A 526 -10.48 6.99 -28.06
CA PRO A 526 -11.75 7.65 -28.34
C PRO A 526 -12.23 7.54 -29.79
N ASP A 527 -11.33 7.33 -30.74
CA ASP A 527 -11.65 7.16 -32.16
C ASP A 527 -11.98 5.68 -32.53
N GLY A 528 -12.03 4.80 -31.57
CA GLY A 528 -12.30 3.38 -31.77
C GLY A 528 -11.11 2.53 -32.22
N SER A 529 -9.93 3.11 -32.40
CA SER A 529 -8.70 2.34 -32.61
C SER A 529 -8.22 1.73 -31.29
N LEU A 530 -7.38 0.67 -31.33
CA LEU A 530 -6.80 0.07 -30.14
C LEU A 530 -6.01 1.11 -29.35
N TYR A 531 -6.20 1.13 -28.02
CA TYR A 531 -5.30 1.83 -27.12
C TYR A 531 -4.00 1.02 -27.00
N VAL A 532 -2.87 1.65 -27.25
CA VAL A 532 -1.55 1.03 -27.18
C VAL A 532 -0.74 1.72 -26.10
N GLY A 533 -0.43 1.04 -25.02
CA GLY A 533 0.52 1.47 -24.01
C GLY A 533 1.86 0.78 -24.14
N ALA A 534 2.65 0.79 -23.08
CA ALA A 534 3.93 0.08 -23.00
C ALA A 534 4.12 -0.49 -21.60
N VAL A 535 4.53 -1.75 -21.53
CA VAL A 535 4.97 -2.44 -20.30
C VAL A 535 6.19 -3.29 -20.65
N TRP A 536 6.58 -4.24 -19.87
CA TRP A 536 7.80 -5.04 -20.02
C TRP A 536 8.08 -5.61 -21.44
N PRO A 537 7.08 -6.15 -22.18
CA PRO A 537 7.36 -6.70 -23.52
C PRO A 537 7.54 -5.65 -24.62
N GLY A 538 7.30 -4.38 -24.34
CA GLY A 538 7.27 -3.29 -25.35
C GLY A 538 5.88 -2.67 -25.47
N TYR A 539 5.38 -2.46 -26.68
CA TYR A 539 4.02 -1.97 -26.88
C TYR A 539 2.99 -3.03 -26.52
N THR A 540 1.99 -2.61 -25.73
CA THR A 540 0.96 -3.48 -25.19
C THR A 540 -0.43 -2.94 -25.40
N VAL A 541 -1.41 -3.83 -25.39
CA VAL A 541 -2.83 -3.52 -25.28
C VAL A 541 -3.34 -4.00 -23.93
N PHE A 542 -4.44 -3.42 -23.45
CA PHE A 542 -4.96 -3.67 -22.12
C PHE A 542 -6.34 -4.33 -22.20
N PRO A 543 -6.60 -5.40 -21.45
CA PRO A 543 -7.89 -6.06 -21.45
C PRO A 543 -9.04 -5.16 -20.98
N ASP A 544 -10.15 -5.18 -21.69
CA ASP A 544 -11.36 -4.44 -21.35
C ASP A 544 -12.24 -5.24 -20.39
N TRP A 545 -11.91 -5.19 -19.12
CA TRP A 545 -12.66 -5.86 -18.06
C TRP A 545 -14.05 -5.26 -17.86
N VAL A 546 -14.15 -3.93 -17.96
CA VAL A 546 -15.42 -3.19 -17.79
C VAL A 546 -16.39 -3.55 -18.89
N GLY A 547 -15.96 -3.52 -20.13
CA GLY A 547 -16.79 -3.95 -21.26
C GLY A 547 -17.30 -5.39 -21.12
N ALA A 548 -16.47 -6.28 -20.56
CA ALA A 548 -16.87 -7.67 -20.29
C ALA A 548 -18.00 -7.75 -19.25
N VAL A 549 -17.88 -7.08 -18.11
CA VAL A 549 -18.92 -7.05 -17.07
C VAL A 549 -20.22 -6.44 -17.60
N LEU A 550 -20.11 -5.41 -18.41
CA LEU A 550 -21.26 -4.76 -19.04
C LEU A 550 -21.83 -5.54 -20.24
N GLY A 551 -21.25 -6.70 -20.58
CA GLY A 551 -21.70 -7.56 -21.69
C GLY A 551 -21.42 -6.98 -23.08
N LYS A 552 -20.39 -6.15 -23.22
CA LYS A 552 -19.97 -5.46 -24.45
C LYS A 552 -18.75 -6.08 -25.11
N SER A 553 -17.95 -6.86 -24.37
CA SER A 553 -16.78 -7.59 -24.85
C SER A 553 -16.79 -9.03 -24.36
N LYS A 554 -15.89 -9.87 -24.89
CA LYS A 554 -15.70 -11.27 -24.47
C LYS A 554 -14.41 -11.47 -23.69
N THR A 555 -13.88 -10.43 -23.08
CA THR A 555 -12.58 -10.41 -22.38
C THR A 555 -12.48 -11.53 -21.34
N PHE A 556 -13.51 -11.76 -20.52
CA PHE A 556 -13.50 -12.83 -19.52
C PHE A 556 -13.40 -14.24 -20.13
N ALA A 557 -14.09 -14.47 -21.25
CA ALA A 557 -14.04 -15.76 -21.94
C ALA A 557 -12.67 -16.00 -22.62
N TRP A 558 -12.10 -14.97 -23.19
CA TRP A 558 -10.76 -14.98 -23.75
C TRP A 558 -9.72 -15.25 -22.67
N TRP A 559 -9.70 -14.49 -21.57
CA TRP A 559 -8.77 -14.65 -20.45
C TRP A 559 -8.81 -16.07 -19.86
N LYS A 560 -9.99 -16.58 -19.65
CA LYS A 560 -10.20 -17.97 -19.24
C LYS A 560 -9.56 -18.95 -20.21
N THR A 561 -9.73 -18.76 -21.51
CA THR A 561 -9.16 -19.63 -22.55
C THR A 561 -7.62 -19.60 -22.55
N GLU A 562 -7.03 -18.42 -22.32
CA GLU A 562 -5.57 -18.30 -22.23
C GLU A 562 -5.04 -19.07 -21.03
N LEU A 563 -5.60 -18.88 -19.83
CA LEU A 563 -5.20 -19.62 -18.63
C LEU A 563 -5.41 -21.13 -18.75
N GLU A 564 -6.54 -21.59 -19.27
CA GLU A 564 -6.80 -23.03 -19.52
C GLU A 564 -5.87 -23.64 -20.56
N THR A 565 -5.46 -22.86 -21.54
CA THR A 565 -4.55 -23.32 -22.61
C THR A 565 -3.14 -23.39 -22.10
N TRP A 566 -2.71 -22.42 -21.32
CA TRP A 566 -1.38 -22.38 -20.73
C TRP A 566 -1.22 -23.44 -19.63
N PHE A 567 -2.23 -23.64 -18.78
CA PHE A 567 -2.23 -24.69 -17.75
C PHE A 567 -1.94 -26.10 -18.29
N LYS A 568 -2.37 -26.40 -19.50
CA LYS A 568 -2.08 -27.70 -20.15
C LYS A 568 -0.61 -27.91 -20.47
N LYS A 569 0.20 -26.85 -20.48
CA LYS A 569 1.63 -26.85 -20.74
C LYS A 569 2.45 -26.63 -19.48
N VAL A 570 1.91 -25.87 -18.54
CA VAL A 570 2.54 -25.50 -17.26
C VAL A 570 1.54 -25.76 -16.16
N ALA A 571 1.75 -26.80 -15.37
CA ALA A 571 0.85 -27.22 -14.30
C ALA A 571 1.07 -26.36 -13.05
N PHE A 572 0.70 -25.08 -13.09
CA PHE A 572 0.76 -24.17 -11.95
C PHE A 572 -0.32 -24.49 -10.91
N ASP A 573 -0.16 -24.02 -9.67
CA ASP A 573 -1.09 -24.23 -8.54
C ASP A 573 -1.87 -22.98 -8.13
N GLY A 574 -1.43 -21.81 -8.57
CA GLY A 574 -2.02 -20.51 -8.35
C GLY A 574 -1.46 -19.49 -9.33
N ILE A 575 -1.94 -18.25 -9.24
CA ILE A 575 -1.51 -17.16 -10.13
C ILE A 575 -1.18 -15.92 -9.29
N TRP A 576 -0.12 -15.23 -9.68
CA TRP A 576 0.23 -13.90 -9.20
C TRP A 576 -0.13 -12.87 -10.29
N ILE A 577 -0.96 -11.88 -9.95
CA ILE A 577 -1.38 -10.80 -10.85
C ILE A 577 -0.63 -9.53 -10.49
N ASP A 578 0.12 -8.99 -11.45
CA ASP A 578 0.91 -7.78 -11.30
C ASP A 578 0.56 -6.72 -12.37
N MET A 579 1.12 -5.50 -12.25
CA MET A 579 0.99 -4.37 -13.17
C MET A 579 -0.48 -3.96 -13.46
N SER A 580 -1.38 -4.14 -12.48
CA SER A 580 -2.83 -4.06 -12.66
C SER A 580 -3.49 -2.78 -12.09
N GLU A 581 -2.74 -1.72 -11.90
CA GLU A 581 -3.17 -0.37 -11.44
C GLU A 581 -4.03 0.45 -12.42
N VAL A 582 -3.90 0.51 -13.66
CA VAL A 582 -3.40 -0.20 -14.81
C VAL A 582 -2.11 0.47 -15.35
N ALA A 583 -0.96 -0.14 -15.08
CA ALA A 583 0.35 0.44 -15.39
C ALA A 583 0.62 0.58 -16.90
N SER A 584 1.15 1.74 -17.31
CA SER A 584 1.65 1.99 -18.66
C SER A 584 2.81 2.97 -18.60
N PHE A 585 3.95 2.62 -19.21
CA PHE A 585 5.18 3.42 -19.15
C PHE A 585 5.20 4.60 -20.12
N CYS A 586 4.18 4.79 -20.93
CA CYS A 586 4.02 5.97 -21.75
C CYS A 586 2.74 6.73 -21.40
N VAL A 587 2.79 8.04 -21.50
CA VAL A 587 1.63 8.90 -21.30
C VAL A 587 0.77 8.90 -22.57
N GLY A 588 -0.49 8.53 -22.44
CA GLY A 588 -1.39 8.38 -23.58
C GLY A 588 -1.04 7.18 -24.47
N SER A 589 -1.66 7.07 -25.64
CA SER A 589 -1.42 5.95 -26.55
C SER A 589 -0.03 6.09 -27.22
N CYS A 590 0.80 5.07 -27.04
CA CYS A 590 2.19 5.04 -27.53
C CYS A 590 2.30 5.02 -29.06
N GLY A 591 3.50 5.41 -29.56
CA GLY A 591 3.95 5.17 -30.94
C GLY A 591 3.09 5.76 -32.02
N SER A 592 2.30 6.79 -31.75
CA SER A 592 1.36 7.38 -32.71
C SER A 592 0.50 6.32 -33.41
N LYS A 593 0.20 5.20 -32.73
CA LYS A 593 -0.52 4.01 -33.24
C LYS A 593 0.22 3.26 -34.36
N ASN A 594 1.51 3.51 -34.56
CA ASN A 594 2.31 2.82 -35.56
C ASN A 594 3.06 1.64 -34.95
N LEU A 595 2.42 0.48 -34.90
CA LEU A 595 2.98 -0.76 -34.34
C LEU A 595 4.24 -1.25 -35.07
N THR A 596 4.53 -0.76 -36.28
CA THR A 596 5.78 -1.11 -36.99
C THR A 596 7.01 -0.52 -36.32
N GLN A 597 6.84 0.50 -35.48
CA GLN A 597 7.89 1.12 -34.68
C GLN A 597 8.04 0.47 -33.29
N ASN A 598 7.27 -0.57 -32.99
CA ASN A 598 7.36 -1.26 -31.71
C ASN A 598 8.80 -1.72 -31.44
N PRO A 599 9.50 -1.18 -30.44
CA PRO A 599 10.75 -1.75 -30.01
C PRO A 599 10.48 -3.15 -29.44
N ALA A 600 11.39 -4.08 -29.65
CA ALA A 600 11.27 -5.40 -29.01
C ALA A 600 11.39 -5.32 -27.47
N HIS A 601 11.91 -4.21 -26.98
CA HIS A 601 11.95 -3.82 -25.56
C HIS A 601 11.68 -2.33 -25.44
N VAL A 602 11.09 -1.92 -24.33
CA VAL A 602 10.91 -0.50 -24.01
C VAL A 602 12.30 0.14 -23.85
N PRO A 603 12.56 1.33 -24.38
CA PRO A 603 13.86 1.99 -24.31
C PRO A 603 14.08 2.65 -22.94
N PHE A 604 14.02 1.86 -21.86
CA PHE A 604 14.44 2.27 -20.52
C PHE A 604 15.20 1.11 -19.89
N GLN A 605 16.17 1.41 -19.04
CA GLN A 605 16.91 0.40 -18.31
C GLN A 605 15.98 -0.19 -17.24
N LEU A 606 15.74 -1.50 -17.36
CA LEU A 606 15.07 -2.27 -16.31
C LEU A 606 16.01 -2.38 -15.10
N PRO A 607 15.45 -2.39 -13.88
CA PRO A 607 16.24 -2.78 -12.72
C PRO A 607 16.89 -4.12 -12.99
N GLY A 608 18.20 -4.23 -12.74
CA GLY A 608 18.98 -5.44 -12.97
C GLY A 608 19.61 -5.60 -14.37
N GLU A 609 19.32 -4.70 -15.30
CA GLU A 609 20.12 -4.63 -16.52
C GLU A 609 21.55 -4.15 -16.22
N PRO A 610 22.55 -4.54 -17.05
CA PRO A 610 23.94 -4.17 -16.82
C PRO A 610 24.12 -2.67 -16.53
N GLY A 611 24.69 -2.35 -15.36
CA GLY A 611 24.91 -1.00 -14.87
C GLY A 611 23.99 -0.55 -13.73
N ASN A 612 22.93 -1.30 -13.41
CA ASN A 612 22.01 -1.04 -12.30
C ASN A 612 22.11 -2.01 -11.12
N GLU A 613 22.98 -2.99 -11.21
CA GLU A 613 23.15 -3.98 -10.14
C GLU A 613 24.14 -3.49 -9.07
N ASP A 614 23.82 -3.80 -7.82
CA ASP A 614 24.75 -3.69 -6.69
C ASP A 614 24.99 -5.06 -6.07
N TYR A 615 26.13 -5.67 -6.40
CA TYR A 615 26.53 -6.99 -5.95
C TYR A 615 27.51 -6.96 -4.78
N SER A 616 27.45 -5.93 -3.94
CA SER A 616 28.22 -5.93 -2.71
C SER A 616 27.63 -6.94 -1.71
N TYR A 617 28.40 -7.98 -1.39
CA TYR A 617 27.96 -8.98 -0.42
C TYR A 617 28.13 -8.48 1.01
N PRO A 618 27.05 -8.49 1.83
CA PRO A 618 27.18 -8.17 3.24
C PRO A 618 27.92 -9.27 4.03
N GLU A 619 28.39 -8.93 5.21
CA GLU A 619 29.09 -9.85 6.10
C GLU A 619 28.27 -11.11 6.40
N GLY A 620 28.92 -12.29 6.36
CA GLY A 620 28.28 -13.57 6.64
C GLY A 620 27.43 -14.15 5.53
N PHE A 621 27.42 -13.53 4.34
CA PHE A 621 26.67 -14.04 3.18
C PHE A 621 27.25 -15.36 2.65
N GLU A 622 26.44 -16.41 2.57
CA GLU A 622 26.82 -17.73 2.08
C GLU A 622 26.69 -17.80 0.55
N LYS A 623 27.80 -18.03 -0.13
CA LYS A 623 27.81 -18.36 -1.57
C LYS A 623 27.59 -19.86 -1.72
N THR A 624 26.48 -20.26 -2.32
CA THR A 624 26.02 -21.65 -2.29
C THR A 624 26.79 -22.59 -3.20
N ASN A 625 27.39 -22.09 -4.27
CA ASN A 625 28.28 -22.84 -5.14
C ASN A 625 29.37 -21.98 -5.83
N ALA A 626 30.42 -22.62 -6.35
CA ALA A 626 31.54 -21.90 -6.97
C ALA A 626 31.15 -21.26 -8.33
N THR A 627 30.19 -21.81 -9.05
CA THR A 627 29.70 -21.25 -10.32
C THR A 627 28.94 -19.97 -10.07
N GLU A 628 28.06 -19.96 -9.07
CA GLU A 628 27.36 -18.76 -8.62
C GLU A 628 28.35 -17.66 -8.20
N ALA A 629 29.32 -18.00 -7.36
CA ALA A 629 30.33 -17.04 -6.92
C ALA A 629 31.14 -16.44 -8.08
N ALA A 630 31.46 -17.23 -9.09
CA ALA A 630 32.17 -16.79 -10.30
C ALA A 630 31.28 -15.89 -11.18
N SER A 631 30.02 -16.27 -11.36
CA SER A 631 29.05 -15.53 -12.15
C SER A 631 28.80 -14.14 -11.56
N ILE A 632 28.55 -14.06 -10.26
CA ILE A 632 28.29 -12.81 -9.57
C ILE A 632 29.54 -11.92 -9.53
N SER A 633 30.74 -12.50 -9.35
CA SER A 633 31.99 -11.75 -9.44
C SER A 633 32.19 -11.15 -10.83
N ALA A 634 31.83 -11.86 -11.88
CA ALA A 634 31.90 -11.37 -13.27
C ALA A 634 30.87 -10.24 -13.50
N LEU A 635 29.65 -10.39 -13.02
CA LEU A 635 28.59 -9.37 -13.10
C LEU A 635 28.98 -8.11 -12.33
N SER A 636 29.47 -8.23 -11.10
CA SER A 636 29.97 -7.09 -10.30
C SER A 636 31.08 -6.34 -11.01
N SER A 637 32.05 -7.06 -11.59
CA SER A 637 33.16 -6.46 -12.35
C SER A 637 32.65 -5.75 -13.62
N SER A 638 31.64 -6.31 -14.29
CA SER A 638 31.01 -5.72 -15.48
C SER A 638 30.20 -4.47 -15.13
N ALA A 639 29.46 -4.48 -14.04
CA ALA A 639 28.71 -3.33 -13.53
C ALA A 639 29.63 -2.17 -13.11
N GLU A 640 30.73 -2.44 -12.42
CA GLU A 640 31.74 -1.41 -12.11
C GLU A 640 32.39 -0.82 -13.35
N ALA A 641 32.66 -1.64 -14.37
CA ALA A 641 33.19 -1.16 -15.65
C ALA A 641 32.16 -0.28 -16.39
N ALA A 642 30.89 -0.65 -16.38
CA ALA A 642 29.81 0.15 -16.97
C ALA A 642 29.59 1.48 -16.24
N LYS A 643 29.64 1.50 -14.89
CA LYS A 643 29.59 2.76 -14.10
C LYS A 643 30.73 3.73 -14.45
N SER A 644 31.89 3.21 -14.83
CA SER A 644 33.04 4.04 -15.24
C SER A 644 32.92 4.64 -16.63
N THR A 645 32.06 4.08 -17.49
CA THR A 645 31.79 4.57 -18.87
C THR A 645 30.59 5.49 -18.98
N ALA A 646 29.63 5.42 -18.05
CA ALA A 646 28.36 6.16 -18.09
C ALA A 646 28.44 7.64 -17.65
N VAL A 647 29.63 8.24 -17.51
CA VAL A 647 29.78 9.63 -17.03
C VAL A 647 29.43 10.70 -18.10
N ASN A 648 28.94 10.34 -19.27
CA ASN A 648 28.79 11.30 -20.35
C ASN A 648 27.44 11.39 -21.08
N ASP A 649 26.34 10.91 -20.57
CA ASP A 649 25.06 11.12 -21.26
C ASP A 649 23.95 11.70 -20.36
N ALA A 650 23.76 12.99 -20.64
CA ALA A 650 22.51 13.72 -20.73
C ALA A 650 21.60 13.83 -19.51
N GLU A 651 21.69 14.97 -18.83
CA GLU A 651 20.52 15.68 -18.34
C GLU A 651 19.49 15.86 -19.48
N THR A 652 18.52 14.99 -19.58
CA THR A 652 17.24 15.34 -20.19
C THR A 652 16.47 16.12 -19.14
N THR A 653 16.55 17.44 -19.20
CA THR A 653 15.60 18.33 -18.54
C THR A 653 14.21 18.01 -19.07
N SER A 654 13.46 17.22 -18.31
CA SER A 654 12.02 17.12 -18.43
C SER A 654 11.46 18.51 -18.12
N THR A 655 11.10 19.26 -19.15
CA THR A 655 10.21 20.41 -19.00
C THR A 655 8.85 19.83 -18.63
N THR A 656 8.57 19.68 -17.33
CA THR A 656 7.23 19.44 -16.82
C THR A 656 6.40 20.65 -17.22
N THR A 657 5.66 20.52 -18.32
CA THR A 657 4.54 21.40 -18.60
C THR A 657 3.55 21.23 -17.45
N SER A 658 3.25 22.31 -16.76
CA SER A 658 2.26 22.33 -15.68
C SER A 658 0.88 22.00 -16.25
N TYR A 659 0.49 20.72 -16.25
CA TYR A 659 -0.87 20.27 -16.56
C TYR A 659 -1.85 20.57 -15.42
N LEU A 660 -1.35 21.02 -14.29
CA LEU A 660 -2.03 21.06 -13.00
C LEU A 660 -3.05 22.19 -12.86
N ARG A 661 -3.39 22.91 -13.92
CA ARG A 661 -4.39 23.98 -13.86
C ARG A 661 -5.10 24.09 -15.20
N THR A 662 -6.27 23.50 -15.29
CA THR A 662 -7.16 23.77 -16.43
C THR A 662 -8.33 24.63 -15.97
N THR A 663 -8.64 25.68 -16.75
CA THR A 663 -9.86 26.45 -16.52
C THR A 663 -11.05 25.64 -17.04
N PRO A 664 -12.09 25.42 -16.25
CA PRO A 664 -13.30 24.72 -16.70
C PRO A 664 -13.85 25.35 -17.96
N THR A 665 -14.10 24.54 -18.99
CA THR A 665 -14.78 25.00 -20.20
C THR A 665 -16.24 24.56 -20.13
N PRO A 666 -17.20 25.46 -20.06
CA PRO A 666 -18.61 25.11 -19.93
C PRO A 666 -19.07 24.09 -20.99
N GLY A 667 -19.68 23.00 -20.57
CA GLY A 667 -20.18 21.92 -21.43
C GLY A 667 -19.10 20.99 -21.99
N VAL A 668 -17.84 21.10 -21.56
CA VAL A 668 -16.75 20.19 -21.95
C VAL A 668 -16.23 19.46 -20.71
N ARG A 669 -16.37 18.13 -20.69
CA ARG A 669 -15.74 17.27 -19.70
C ARG A 669 -14.29 17.01 -20.11
N ASN A 670 -13.33 17.48 -19.32
CA ASN A 670 -11.91 17.23 -19.55
C ASN A 670 -11.43 16.09 -18.64
N VAL A 671 -11.40 14.88 -19.16
CA VAL A 671 -11.05 13.68 -18.37
C VAL A 671 -9.55 13.47 -18.22
N ASN A 672 -8.73 13.97 -19.17
CA ASN A 672 -7.28 13.86 -19.07
C ASN A 672 -6.69 14.87 -18.09
N HIS A 673 -7.27 16.07 -18.02
CA HIS A 673 -6.84 17.13 -17.14
C HIS A 673 -8.07 17.75 -16.46
N PRO A 674 -8.67 17.10 -15.47
CA PRO A 674 -9.84 17.60 -14.76
C PRO A 674 -9.49 18.95 -14.11
N PRO A 675 -10.46 19.87 -13.96
CA PRO A 675 -10.20 21.18 -13.37
C PRO A 675 -9.71 21.13 -11.93
N TYR A 676 -10.17 20.14 -11.14
CA TYR A 676 -9.61 19.84 -9.84
C TYR A 676 -8.52 18.78 -9.98
N VAL A 677 -7.39 19.01 -9.34
CA VAL A 677 -6.24 18.09 -9.35
C VAL A 677 -6.10 17.50 -7.96
N ILE A 678 -6.24 16.16 -7.84
CA ILE A 678 -5.97 15.43 -6.60
C ILE A 678 -4.46 15.30 -6.35
N ASP A 679 -4.05 15.11 -5.10
CA ASP A 679 -2.65 14.89 -4.70
C ASP A 679 -2.18 13.47 -5.12
N HIS A 680 -2.14 13.24 -6.43
CA HIS A 680 -1.68 11.97 -6.99
C HIS A 680 -0.16 11.93 -7.04
N ILE A 681 0.41 10.80 -6.61
CA ILE A 681 1.87 10.63 -6.48
C ILE A 681 2.64 10.88 -7.78
N HIS A 682 2.05 10.58 -8.94
CA HIS A 682 2.61 10.85 -10.26
C HIS A 682 2.26 12.24 -10.81
N GLY A 683 1.45 13.01 -10.10
CA GLY A 683 0.94 14.32 -10.53
C GLY A 683 -0.24 14.20 -11.48
N ASP A 684 -0.01 13.92 -12.76
CA ASP A 684 -1.07 13.77 -13.78
C ASP A 684 -1.65 12.36 -13.78
N LEU A 685 -2.96 12.24 -13.95
CA LEU A 685 -3.69 10.96 -13.90
C LEU A 685 -3.26 9.97 -15.01
N ALA A 686 -2.68 10.44 -16.09
CA ALA A 686 -2.22 9.62 -17.21
C ALA A 686 -0.77 9.15 -17.09
N VAL A 687 -0.03 9.61 -16.07
CA VAL A 687 1.38 9.22 -15.86
C VAL A 687 1.44 7.85 -15.21
N HIS A 688 2.23 6.96 -15.79
CA HIS A 688 2.34 5.55 -15.39
C HIS A 688 1.01 4.77 -15.40
N ALA A 689 0.03 5.22 -16.20
CA ALA A 689 -1.29 4.62 -16.29
C ALA A 689 -1.85 4.62 -17.70
N VAL A 690 -2.87 3.81 -17.95
CA VAL A 690 -3.74 3.96 -19.12
C VAL A 690 -4.43 5.32 -19.02
N SER A 691 -4.45 6.06 -20.13
CA SER A 691 -4.98 7.43 -20.16
C SER A 691 -6.47 7.47 -19.78
N PRO A 692 -6.89 8.44 -18.97
CA PRO A 692 -8.31 8.57 -18.55
C PRO A 692 -9.30 8.67 -19.71
N ASN A 693 -8.91 9.14 -20.89
CA ASN A 693 -9.77 9.18 -22.08
C ASN A 693 -9.81 7.88 -22.89
N ALA A 694 -9.09 6.84 -22.48
CA ALA A 694 -9.23 5.52 -23.08
C ALA A 694 -10.68 5.03 -22.92
N THR A 695 -11.16 4.26 -23.90
CA THR A 695 -12.59 3.94 -24.00
C THR A 695 -12.81 2.45 -23.92
N HIS A 696 -13.71 2.03 -23.05
CA HIS A 696 -14.20 0.66 -22.97
C HIS A 696 -15.22 0.35 -24.07
N HIS A 697 -15.36 -0.92 -24.44
CA HIS A 697 -16.43 -1.36 -25.33
C HIS A 697 -17.79 -1.00 -24.73
N GLY A 698 -18.54 -0.16 -25.43
CA GLY A 698 -19.79 0.41 -24.93
C GLY A 698 -19.74 1.93 -24.72
N GLY A 699 -18.55 2.53 -24.83
CA GLY A 699 -18.34 3.97 -24.87
C GLY A 699 -18.10 4.65 -23.53
N SER A 700 -17.85 3.87 -22.47
CA SER A 700 -17.46 4.40 -21.15
C SER A 700 -15.95 4.75 -21.16
N GLU A 701 -15.55 5.74 -20.38
CA GLU A 701 -14.17 6.22 -20.29
C GLU A 701 -13.44 5.59 -19.12
N GLU A 702 -12.13 5.36 -19.23
CA GLU A 702 -11.25 4.85 -18.17
C GLU A 702 -11.25 5.76 -16.93
N TYR A 703 -11.45 7.06 -17.13
CA TYR A 703 -11.64 8.05 -16.07
C TYR A 703 -12.66 7.64 -14.99
N ASP A 704 -13.72 6.95 -15.40
CA ASP A 704 -14.79 6.52 -14.51
C ASP A 704 -14.47 5.19 -13.79
N PHE A 705 -13.45 4.42 -14.24
CA PHE A 705 -13.22 3.04 -13.82
C PHE A 705 -11.77 2.71 -13.43
N HIS A 706 -10.85 3.64 -13.53
CA HIS A 706 -9.41 3.40 -13.31
C HIS A 706 -9.14 2.54 -12.05
N ASN A 707 -9.72 2.90 -10.91
CA ASN A 707 -9.56 2.18 -9.65
C ASN A 707 -10.14 0.75 -9.66
N LEU A 708 -10.84 0.33 -10.72
CA LEU A 708 -11.49 -0.98 -10.80
C LEU A 708 -10.76 -1.96 -11.71
N PHE A 709 -9.72 -1.55 -12.42
CA PHE A 709 -9.03 -2.44 -13.36
C PHE A 709 -8.44 -3.66 -12.62
N GLY A 710 -7.67 -3.45 -11.55
CA GLY A 710 -7.14 -4.52 -10.71
C GLY A 710 -8.22 -5.39 -10.07
N HIS A 711 -9.31 -4.78 -9.61
CA HIS A 711 -10.45 -5.51 -9.07
C HIS A 711 -11.05 -6.49 -10.10
N GLN A 712 -11.19 -6.07 -11.35
CA GLN A 712 -11.84 -6.87 -12.37
C GLN A 712 -10.93 -7.95 -12.98
N ILE A 713 -9.62 -7.73 -13.09
CA ILE A 713 -8.71 -8.83 -13.49
C ILE A 713 -8.68 -9.93 -12.44
N LEU A 714 -8.75 -9.58 -11.13
CA LEU A 714 -8.85 -10.57 -10.05
C LEU A 714 -10.16 -11.37 -10.14
N ASN A 715 -11.28 -10.69 -10.44
CA ASN A 715 -12.57 -11.33 -10.73
C ASN A 715 -12.46 -12.32 -11.88
N ALA A 716 -11.93 -11.88 -13.03
CA ALA A 716 -11.76 -12.72 -14.23
C ALA A 716 -10.87 -13.93 -13.96
N THR A 717 -9.75 -13.72 -13.28
CA THR A 717 -8.79 -14.77 -12.95
C THR A 717 -9.37 -15.79 -11.98
N TYR A 718 -10.11 -15.33 -10.95
CA TYR A 718 -10.78 -16.24 -10.01
C TYR A 718 -11.75 -17.18 -10.71
N HIS A 719 -12.61 -16.63 -11.58
CA HIS A 719 -13.59 -17.44 -12.32
C HIS A 719 -12.94 -18.35 -13.37
N ALA A 720 -11.83 -17.92 -13.96
CA ALA A 720 -11.03 -18.78 -14.84
C ALA A 720 -10.42 -19.95 -14.07
N LEU A 721 -9.84 -19.71 -12.92
CA LEU A 721 -9.20 -20.74 -12.09
C LEU A 721 -10.21 -21.76 -11.52
N LEU A 722 -11.47 -21.40 -11.29
CA LEU A 722 -12.52 -22.36 -10.95
C LEU A 722 -12.73 -23.41 -12.05
N SER A 723 -12.43 -23.07 -13.31
CA SER A 723 -12.47 -24.04 -14.44
C SER A 723 -11.16 -24.81 -14.56
N VAL A 724 -10.01 -24.18 -14.29
CA VAL A 724 -8.71 -24.84 -14.29
C VAL A 724 -8.62 -25.88 -13.15
N PHE A 725 -9.18 -25.54 -11.97
CA PHE A 725 -9.17 -26.37 -10.77
C PHE A 725 -10.59 -26.73 -10.29
N PRO A 726 -11.32 -27.61 -11.00
CA PRO A 726 -12.68 -27.95 -10.63
C PRO A 726 -12.77 -28.51 -9.20
N GLY A 727 -13.60 -27.89 -8.35
CA GLY A 727 -13.83 -28.31 -6.98
C GLY A 727 -12.72 -27.94 -5.99
N LYS A 728 -11.74 -27.13 -6.39
CA LYS A 728 -10.70 -26.57 -5.51
C LYS A 728 -10.88 -25.05 -5.36
N ARG A 729 -10.32 -24.49 -4.31
CA ARG A 729 -10.27 -23.03 -4.06
C ARG A 729 -9.16 -22.43 -4.92
N PRO A 730 -9.41 -21.41 -5.75
CA PRO A 730 -8.35 -20.67 -6.42
C PRO A 730 -7.38 -20.03 -5.43
N PHE A 731 -6.10 -19.97 -5.78
CA PHE A 731 -5.11 -19.18 -5.10
C PHE A 731 -4.62 -18.07 -6.04
N ILE A 732 -4.86 -16.84 -5.64
CA ILE A 732 -4.46 -15.64 -6.37
C ILE A 732 -3.89 -14.65 -5.37
N ILE A 733 -2.74 -14.07 -5.71
CA ILE A 733 -2.19 -12.88 -5.06
C ILE A 733 -2.20 -11.77 -6.10
N GLY A 734 -2.78 -10.63 -5.80
CA GLY A 734 -2.86 -9.50 -6.70
C GLY A 734 -2.32 -8.21 -6.08
N ARG A 735 -1.76 -7.31 -6.91
CA ARG A 735 -1.22 -6.03 -6.44
C ARG A 735 -2.30 -4.96 -6.34
N SER A 736 -2.90 -4.58 -7.45
CA SER A 736 -3.97 -3.59 -7.42
C SER A 736 -5.29 -4.18 -6.98
N THR A 737 -5.92 -3.54 -6.00
CA THR A 737 -7.16 -4.01 -5.38
C THR A 737 -8.15 -2.86 -5.18
N PHE A 738 -9.43 -3.21 -5.10
CA PHE A 738 -10.51 -2.30 -4.72
C PHE A 738 -11.37 -2.93 -3.64
N ALA A 739 -12.20 -2.14 -2.99
CA ALA A 739 -13.19 -2.62 -2.02
C ALA A 739 -13.96 -3.84 -2.58
N GLY A 740 -13.74 -5.01 -1.98
CA GLY A 740 -14.35 -6.28 -2.37
C GLY A 740 -13.47 -7.24 -3.17
N SER A 741 -12.23 -6.91 -3.53
CA SER A 741 -11.32 -7.85 -4.20
C SER A 741 -10.96 -9.04 -3.29
N GLY A 742 -11.00 -8.88 -1.98
CA GLY A 742 -10.71 -9.94 -1.01
C GLY A 742 -11.59 -11.19 -1.12
N LYS A 743 -12.77 -11.07 -1.76
CA LYS A 743 -13.65 -12.23 -2.04
C LYS A 743 -13.10 -13.16 -3.11
N TRP A 744 -12.04 -12.77 -3.82
CA TRP A 744 -11.41 -13.53 -4.90
C TRP A 744 -9.94 -13.83 -4.66
N ALA A 745 -9.21 -12.88 -4.06
CA ALA A 745 -7.75 -12.95 -3.99
C ALA A 745 -7.21 -12.53 -2.62
N GLY A 746 -5.96 -12.93 -2.36
CA GLY A 746 -5.11 -12.29 -1.38
C GLY A 746 -4.35 -11.12 -2.01
N HIS A 747 -3.57 -10.43 -1.19
CA HIS A 747 -2.81 -9.26 -1.59
C HIS A 747 -1.41 -9.28 -0.93
N TRP A 748 -0.42 -8.68 -1.61
CA TRP A 748 0.86 -8.35 -0.99
C TRP A 748 1.11 -6.84 -1.07
N GLY A 749 1.93 -6.33 -0.16
CA GLY A 749 2.14 -4.89 0.02
C GLY A 749 3.01 -4.21 -1.03
N GLY A 750 3.26 -4.82 -2.20
CA GLY A 750 3.98 -4.20 -3.31
C GLY A 750 5.50 -4.14 -3.14
N ASP A 751 6.12 -3.16 -3.80
CA ASP A 751 7.57 -3.01 -3.98
C ASP A 751 8.20 -2.25 -2.81
N ASN A 752 8.22 -2.86 -1.64
CA ASN A 752 8.79 -2.29 -0.43
C ASN A 752 10.33 -2.26 -0.44
N TYR A 753 10.93 -1.52 0.47
CA TYR A 753 12.38 -1.38 0.53
C TYR A 753 13.01 -2.24 1.64
N SER A 754 14.24 -2.71 1.41
CA SER A 754 15.09 -3.40 2.39
C SER A 754 15.56 -2.45 3.50
N LEU A 755 14.60 -1.89 4.25
CA LEU A 755 14.83 -0.92 5.32
C LEU A 755 14.02 -1.26 6.58
N TRP A 756 14.55 -0.93 7.74
CA TRP A 756 13.90 -1.15 9.05
C TRP A 756 12.53 -0.46 9.16
N ALA A 757 12.38 0.71 8.54
CA ALA A 757 11.10 1.42 8.50
C ALA A 757 10.02 0.62 7.78
N TYR A 758 10.35 -0.04 6.65
CA TYR A 758 9.39 -0.84 5.89
C TYR A 758 9.06 -2.16 6.59
N MET A 759 10.00 -2.75 7.31
CA MET A 759 9.68 -3.87 8.21
C MET A 759 8.66 -3.44 9.28
N PHE A 760 8.78 -2.24 9.85
CA PHE A 760 7.78 -1.70 10.76
C PHE A 760 6.44 -1.47 10.05
N PHE A 761 6.42 -0.76 8.92
CA PHE A 761 5.19 -0.43 8.20
C PHE A 761 4.41 -1.66 7.71
N SER A 762 5.05 -2.81 7.56
CA SER A 762 4.36 -4.05 7.20
C SER A 762 3.26 -4.44 8.20
N ILE A 763 3.38 -4.08 9.49
CA ILE A 763 2.37 -4.36 10.52
C ILE A 763 1.13 -3.46 10.32
N PRO A 764 1.22 -2.11 10.33
CA PRO A 764 0.06 -1.26 10.08
C PRO A 764 -0.59 -1.50 8.71
N GLN A 765 0.17 -1.86 7.68
CA GLN A 765 -0.37 -2.22 6.37
C GLN A 765 -1.24 -3.49 6.46
N ALA A 766 -0.76 -4.55 7.11
CA ALA A 766 -1.52 -5.78 7.34
C ALA A 766 -2.80 -5.55 8.18
N LEU A 767 -2.73 -4.67 9.18
CA LEU A 767 -3.90 -4.30 9.98
C LEU A 767 -4.92 -3.50 9.15
N SER A 768 -4.46 -2.61 8.27
CA SER A 768 -5.33 -1.87 7.35
C SER A 768 -6.03 -2.82 6.37
N PHE A 769 -5.31 -3.80 5.80
CA PHE A 769 -5.92 -4.81 4.92
C PHE A 769 -6.89 -5.75 5.64
N SER A 770 -6.74 -5.93 6.95
CA SER A 770 -7.77 -6.59 7.76
C SER A 770 -9.09 -5.79 7.80
N ILE A 771 -9.02 -4.44 7.84
CA ILE A 771 -10.21 -3.57 7.70
C ILE A 771 -10.84 -3.72 6.31
N PHE A 772 -10.00 -3.78 5.26
CA PHE A 772 -10.46 -3.82 3.86
C PHE A 772 -11.02 -5.19 3.43
N GLY A 773 -10.91 -6.23 4.30
CA GLY A 773 -11.44 -7.56 4.03
C GLY A 773 -10.47 -8.51 3.31
N PHE A 774 -9.16 -8.34 3.54
CA PHE A 774 -8.11 -9.21 3.01
C PHE A 774 -7.37 -9.95 4.12
N PRO A 775 -7.87 -11.08 4.58
CA PRO A 775 -7.16 -11.88 5.58
C PRO A 775 -5.87 -12.51 5.03
N MET A 776 -5.76 -12.75 3.70
CA MET A 776 -4.56 -13.27 3.05
C MET A 776 -3.69 -12.11 2.58
N PHE A 777 -2.94 -11.55 3.53
CA PHE A 777 -2.02 -10.42 3.32
C PHE A 777 -0.62 -10.73 3.85
N GLY A 778 0.39 -10.21 3.17
CA GLY A 778 1.79 -10.19 3.57
C GLY A 778 2.57 -9.19 2.75
N VAL A 779 3.86 -9.03 3.03
CA VAL A 779 4.76 -8.15 2.30
C VAL A 779 5.93 -8.92 1.75
N ASP A 780 6.71 -8.33 0.86
CA ASP A 780 7.97 -8.93 0.41
C ASP A 780 8.99 -8.92 1.55
N THR A 781 9.14 -10.08 2.17
CA THR A 781 9.98 -10.26 3.36
C THR A 781 11.45 -10.04 3.01
N CYS A 782 12.11 -9.25 3.81
CA CYS A 782 13.47 -8.70 3.66
C CYS A 782 13.54 -7.48 2.72
N GLY A 783 12.45 -7.11 2.05
CA GLY A 783 12.33 -5.99 1.13
C GLY A 783 12.56 -6.39 -0.33
N PHE A 784 11.78 -5.77 -1.24
CA PHE A 784 11.89 -5.97 -2.68
C PHE A 784 13.06 -5.17 -3.26
N ALA A 785 13.09 -3.86 -3.00
CA ALA A 785 14.11 -2.96 -3.53
C ALA A 785 15.27 -2.76 -2.55
N GLY A 786 16.49 -2.73 -3.08
CA GLY A 786 17.71 -2.60 -2.28
C GLY A 786 18.24 -3.94 -1.75
N ASN A 787 19.21 -3.88 -0.87
CA ASN A 787 19.87 -5.05 -0.29
C ASN A 787 19.63 -5.14 1.21
N ALA A 788 18.99 -6.20 1.66
CA ALA A 788 18.88 -6.48 3.09
C ALA A 788 20.22 -6.92 3.67
N ASP A 789 20.50 -6.50 4.91
CA ASP A 789 21.56 -7.09 5.71
C ASP A 789 21.07 -8.32 6.49
N MET A 790 22.00 -9.03 7.10
CA MET A 790 21.72 -10.26 7.84
C MET A 790 20.75 -10.03 9.01
N GLU A 791 20.88 -8.93 9.75
CA GLU A 791 20.03 -8.69 10.92
C GLU A 791 18.60 -8.29 10.49
N LEU A 792 18.46 -7.37 9.54
CA LEU A 792 17.17 -6.96 9.00
C LEU A 792 16.41 -8.16 8.45
N CYS A 793 17.06 -8.98 7.60
CA CYS A 793 16.41 -10.15 7.01
C CYS A 793 16.05 -11.20 8.08
N ALA A 794 16.90 -11.45 9.08
CA ALA A 794 16.59 -12.37 10.18
C ALA A 794 15.35 -11.92 10.97
N ARG A 795 15.26 -10.62 11.30
CA ARG A 795 14.12 -10.04 12.02
C ARG A 795 12.85 -10.03 11.18
N TRP A 796 12.96 -9.71 9.89
CA TRP A 796 11.81 -9.68 9.00
C TRP A 796 11.26 -11.09 8.69
N MET A 797 12.15 -12.07 8.50
CA MET A 797 11.76 -13.48 8.37
C MET A 797 11.00 -14.00 9.62
N GLN A 798 11.43 -13.55 10.82
CA GLN A 798 10.72 -13.87 12.06
C GLN A 798 9.34 -13.21 12.15
N LEU A 799 9.23 -11.93 11.79
CA LEU A 799 7.97 -11.19 11.79
C LEU A 799 6.98 -11.80 10.80
N SER A 800 7.39 -11.97 9.55
CA SER A 800 6.53 -12.45 8.47
C SER A 800 6.04 -13.89 8.67
N ALA A 801 6.70 -14.67 9.53
CA ALA A 801 6.19 -15.98 9.91
C ALA A 801 4.83 -15.92 10.61
N PHE A 802 4.41 -14.77 11.12
CA PHE A 802 3.10 -14.54 11.74
C PHE A 802 2.12 -13.78 10.84
N PHE A 803 2.56 -13.38 9.65
CA PHE A 803 1.65 -12.83 8.65
C PHE A 803 0.87 -13.94 7.94
N PRO A 804 -0.37 -13.71 7.56
CA PRO A 804 -1.16 -14.71 6.83
C PRO A 804 -0.50 -15.21 5.55
N PHE A 805 -0.02 -14.32 4.68
CA PHE A 805 0.82 -14.62 3.53
C PHE A 805 2.29 -14.42 3.89
N TYR A 806 3.14 -15.42 3.63
CA TYR A 806 4.54 -15.43 4.04
C TYR A 806 5.45 -15.73 2.85
N ARG A 807 5.89 -14.69 2.16
CA ARG A 807 6.75 -14.78 0.96
C ARG A 807 8.04 -13.97 1.15
N ASN A 808 9.18 -14.57 0.84
CA ASN A 808 10.43 -13.83 0.56
C ASN A 808 10.49 -13.54 -0.94
N HIS A 809 10.76 -12.31 -1.31
CA HIS A 809 10.87 -11.87 -2.69
C HIS A 809 11.71 -10.60 -2.79
N ASN A 810 12.53 -10.47 -3.87
CA ASN A 810 13.27 -9.26 -4.17
C ASN A 810 13.51 -9.04 -5.66
N ALA A 811 13.88 -7.81 -6.00
CA ALA A 811 14.18 -7.35 -7.35
C ALA A 811 15.48 -7.97 -7.90
N ILE A 812 15.54 -8.02 -9.22
CA ILE A 812 16.73 -8.52 -9.97
C ILE A 812 17.99 -7.68 -9.66
N ALA A 813 17.83 -6.37 -9.38
CA ALA A 813 18.94 -5.48 -9.04
C ALA A 813 19.54 -5.73 -7.65
N GLY A 814 18.83 -6.42 -6.76
CA GLY A 814 19.31 -6.76 -5.42
C GLY A 814 20.12 -8.06 -5.38
N ILE A 815 20.90 -8.25 -4.31
CA ILE A 815 21.54 -9.55 -4.05
C ILE A 815 20.48 -10.61 -3.77
N PRO A 816 20.75 -11.89 -4.07
CA PRO A 816 19.91 -13.00 -3.62
C PRO A 816 19.72 -12.96 -2.10
N GLN A 817 18.49 -13.08 -1.61
CA GLN A 817 18.20 -12.96 -0.18
C GLN A 817 17.43 -14.14 0.41
N GLU A 818 17.52 -15.29 -0.22
CA GLU A 818 16.97 -16.53 0.33
C GLU A 818 17.52 -16.76 1.75
N PRO A 819 16.73 -17.23 2.71
CA PRO A 819 17.12 -17.27 4.11
C PRO A 819 18.38 -18.11 4.39
N TYR A 820 18.74 -19.04 3.52
CA TYR A 820 19.97 -19.84 3.65
C TYR A 820 21.25 -19.07 3.30
N ARG A 821 21.16 -17.85 2.73
CA ARG A 821 22.33 -17.01 2.39
C ARG A 821 23.11 -16.55 3.63
N TRP A 822 22.48 -16.63 4.80
CA TRP A 822 23.13 -16.35 6.08
C TRP A 822 22.70 -17.41 7.11
N SER A 823 23.68 -18.01 7.80
CA SER A 823 23.37 -19.03 8.81
C SER A 823 22.45 -18.50 9.92
N ALA A 824 22.65 -17.26 10.35
CA ALA A 824 21.81 -16.63 11.37
C ALA A 824 20.35 -16.41 10.89
N VAL A 825 20.16 -16.03 9.63
CA VAL A 825 18.82 -15.91 9.01
C VAL A 825 18.17 -17.29 8.89
N ALA A 826 18.91 -18.29 8.44
CA ALA A 826 18.41 -19.67 8.34
C ALA A 826 17.91 -20.19 9.70
N ASP A 827 18.69 -19.98 10.76
CA ASP A 827 18.35 -20.43 12.12
C ASP A 827 17.15 -19.66 12.70
N ALA A 828 17.07 -18.34 12.47
CA ALA A 828 15.94 -17.52 12.88
C ALA A 828 14.66 -17.94 12.15
N SER A 829 14.75 -18.17 10.83
CA SER A 829 13.64 -18.61 9.98
C SER A 829 13.09 -19.96 10.40
N LYS A 830 13.96 -20.95 10.60
CA LYS A 830 13.55 -22.30 11.06
C LYS A 830 12.79 -22.26 12.36
N LYS A 831 13.23 -21.45 13.35
CA LYS A 831 12.56 -21.32 14.64
C LYS A 831 11.18 -20.65 14.50
N ALA A 832 11.08 -19.57 13.74
CA ALA A 832 9.81 -18.87 13.55
C ALA A 832 8.82 -19.69 12.70
N MET A 833 9.31 -20.36 11.66
CA MET A 833 8.51 -21.29 10.84
C MET A 833 7.98 -22.48 11.65
N ALA A 834 8.76 -23.00 12.61
CA ALA A 834 8.31 -24.06 13.50
C ALA A 834 7.09 -23.62 14.35
N ILE A 835 7.10 -22.37 14.85
CA ILE A 835 5.94 -21.81 15.57
C ILE A 835 4.75 -21.66 14.61
N ARG A 836 4.96 -21.04 13.44
CA ARG A 836 3.92 -20.90 12.42
C ARG A 836 3.28 -22.24 12.09
N TYR A 837 4.09 -23.26 11.80
CA TYR A 837 3.60 -24.55 11.35
C TYR A 837 2.91 -25.33 12.49
N ALA A 838 3.32 -25.12 13.73
CA ALA A 838 2.58 -25.62 14.89
C ALA A 838 1.20 -24.94 15.01
N LEU A 839 1.11 -23.62 14.76
CA LEU A 839 -0.12 -22.83 14.87
C LEU A 839 -1.06 -22.93 13.66
N LEU A 840 -0.71 -23.65 12.59
CA LEU A 840 -1.52 -23.73 11.38
C LEU A 840 -2.98 -24.17 11.59
N PRO A 841 -3.32 -25.13 12.45
CA PRO A 841 -4.72 -25.47 12.72
C PRO A 841 -5.50 -24.30 13.31
N TYR A 842 -4.86 -23.51 14.18
CA TYR A 842 -5.42 -22.29 14.74
C TYR A 842 -5.62 -21.22 13.67
N MET A 843 -4.58 -20.93 12.89
CA MET A 843 -4.61 -19.94 11.80
C MET A 843 -5.66 -20.31 10.75
N TYR A 844 -5.72 -21.56 10.33
CA TYR A 844 -6.71 -22.01 9.35
C TYR A 844 -8.15 -21.92 9.86
N THR A 845 -8.34 -22.11 11.16
CA THR A 845 -9.64 -21.86 11.82
C THR A 845 -10.00 -20.38 11.79
N ALA A 846 -9.02 -19.48 12.01
CA ALA A 846 -9.24 -18.04 11.87
C ALA A 846 -9.63 -17.66 10.43
N PHE A 847 -8.99 -18.24 9.40
CA PHE A 847 -9.39 -18.08 8.00
C PHE A 847 -10.81 -18.58 7.71
N TYR A 848 -11.20 -19.71 8.28
CA TYR A 848 -12.57 -20.21 8.16
C TYR A 848 -13.58 -19.24 8.77
N ARG A 849 -13.27 -18.65 9.91
CA ARG A 849 -14.11 -17.63 10.55
C ARG A 849 -14.16 -16.35 9.72
N ALA A 850 -13.05 -15.91 9.13
CA ALA A 850 -13.02 -14.78 8.21
C ALA A 850 -13.94 -15.03 7.00
N HIS A 851 -13.81 -16.20 6.36
CA HIS A 851 -14.62 -16.60 5.22
C HIS A 851 -16.13 -16.73 5.53
N THR A 852 -16.50 -17.18 6.71
CA THR A 852 -17.91 -17.47 7.06
C THR A 852 -18.58 -16.36 7.86
N LEU A 853 -17.81 -15.63 8.66
CA LEU A 853 -18.33 -14.66 9.62
C LEU A 853 -17.85 -13.23 9.36
N GLY A 854 -16.79 -13.05 8.56
CA GLY A 854 -16.15 -11.75 8.36
C GLY A 854 -15.19 -11.33 9.48
N ASP A 855 -14.74 -12.29 10.31
CA ASP A 855 -13.74 -12.04 11.35
C ASP A 855 -12.39 -11.66 10.71
N THR A 856 -11.53 -10.96 11.47
CA THR A 856 -10.15 -10.67 11.06
C THR A 856 -9.19 -11.77 11.51
N VAL A 857 -8.20 -12.11 10.68
CA VAL A 857 -7.17 -13.10 11.01
C VAL A 857 -6.03 -12.42 11.76
N MET A 858 -5.54 -11.30 11.26
CA MET A 858 -4.58 -10.44 11.97
C MET A 858 -5.36 -9.28 12.58
N LYS A 859 -5.13 -8.99 13.87
CA LYS A 859 -5.93 -8.03 14.64
C LYS A 859 -5.05 -6.96 15.29
N ALA A 860 -5.51 -5.72 15.28
CA ALA A 860 -4.96 -4.69 16.15
C ALA A 860 -5.33 -4.95 17.61
N LEU A 861 -4.44 -4.63 18.55
CA LEU A 861 -4.69 -4.84 19.99
C LEU A 861 -5.96 -4.11 20.45
N VAL A 862 -6.18 -2.90 19.93
CA VAL A 862 -7.34 -2.05 20.26
C VAL A 862 -8.67 -2.66 19.82
N TRP A 863 -8.72 -3.54 18.83
CA TRP A 863 -9.97 -4.18 18.42
C TRP A 863 -10.43 -5.24 19.42
N GLU A 864 -9.49 -5.98 19.99
CA GLU A 864 -9.78 -7.06 20.94
C GLU A 864 -9.87 -6.53 22.38
N PHE A 865 -9.18 -5.42 22.68
CA PHE A 865 -9.16 -4.77 24.00
C PHE A 865 -9.63 -3.31 23.88
N ALA A 866 -10.81 -3.15 23.31
CA ALA A 866 -11.32 -1.88 22.81
C ALA A 866 -11.45 -0.78 23.90
N ASP A 867 -11.66 -1.16 25.16
CA ASP A 867 -11.79 -0.24 26.29
C ASP A 867 -10.43 0.16 26.93
N GLU A 868 -9.32 -0.10 26.23
CA GLU A 868 -7.96 0.28 26.63
C GLU A 868 -7.40 1.33 25.67
N PRO A 869 -7.73 2.62 25.85
CA PRO A 869 -7.45 3.68 24.86
C PRO A 869 -5.96 3.92 24.57
N TRP A 870 -5.07 3.53 25.47
CA TRP A 870 -3.63 3.56 25.24
C TRP A 870 -3.14 2.57 24.17
N LEU A 871 -4.03 1.68 23.70
CA LEU A 871 -3.78 0.77 22.58
C LEU A 871 -4.19 1.36 21.22
N ALA A 872 -4.79 2.54 21.19
CA ALA A 872 -5.29 3.16 19.95
C ALA A 872 -4.19 3.38 18.90
N ASP A 873 -2.94 3.52 19.35
CA ASP A 873 -1.75 3.73 18.53
C ASP A 873 -0.75 2.55 18.62
N ALA A 874 -1.23 1.37 19.01
CA ALA A 874 -0.37 0.19 19.16
C ALA A 874 -0.21 -0.52 17.80
N ASP A 875 0.78 -0.11 17.03
CA ASP A 875 1.11 -0.61 15.69
C ASP A 875 2.45 -1.37 15.60
N ARG A 876 3.10 -1.65 16.76
CA ARG A 876 4.34 -2.43 16.87
C ARG A 876 4.11 -3.85 17.38
N GLN A 877 2.91 -4.15 17.82
CA GLN A 877 2.43 -5.45 18.27
C GLN A 877 1.10 -5.73 17.60
N PHE A 878 0.81 -7.00 17.42
CA PHE A 878 -0.47 -7.43 16.85
C PHE A 878 -0.90 -8.79 17.40
N LEU A 879 -2.15 -9.12 17.16
CA LEU A 879 -2.68 -10.45 17.46
C LEU A 879 -2.86 -11.26 16.18
N LEU A 880 -2.51 -12.54 16.23
CA LEU A 880 -2.96 -13.53 15.26
C LEU A 880 -4.19 -14.22 15.87
N GLY A 881 -5.37 -14.01 15.26
CA GLY A 881 -6.65 -14.30 15.90
C GLY A 881 -6.79 -13.59 17.26
N PRO A 882 -7.70 -14.02 18.15
CA PRO A 882 -7.92 -13.34 19.43
C PRO A 882 -6.90 -13.73 20.53
N ALA A 883 -6.00 -14.69 20.30
CA ALA A 883 -5.30 -15.34 21.38
C ALA A 883 -3.77 -15.48 21.26
N VAL A 884 -3.16 -15.07 20.15
CA VAL A 884 -1.70 -15.13 19.97
C VAL A 884 -1.16 -13.71 19.79
N LEU A 885 -0.44 -13.21 20.80
CA LEU A 885 0.20 -11.89 20.77
C LEU A 885 1.63 -12.02 20.25
N VAL A 886 1.99 -11.19 19.28
CA VAL A 886 3.32 -11.13 18.66
C VAL A 886 3.96 -9.76 18.93
N THR A 887 5.20 -9.77 19.42
CA THR A 887 5.96 -8.56 19.79
C THR A 887 7.31 -8.57 19.08
N PRO A 888 7.38 -8.18 17.79
CA PRO A 888 8.61 -8.25 17.01
C PRO A 888 9.62 -7.18 17.43
N CYS A 889 10.91 -7.49 17.30
CA CYS A 889 11.98 -6.52 17.41
C CYS A 889 12.14 -5.77 16.08
N LEU A 890 11.89 -4.46 16.08
CA LEU A 890 11.84 -3.59 14.90
C LEU A 890 12.97 -2.55 14.87
N VAL A 891 14.00 -2.75 15.71
CA VAL A 891 15.11 -1.79 15.86
C VAL A 891 16.44 -2.51 15.68
N GLN A 892 17.29 -1.97 14.80
CA GLN A 892 18.61 -2.52 14.52
C GLN A 892 19.48 -2.58 15.78
N GLY A 893 20.20 -3.70 15.96
CA GLY A 893 21.12 -3.92 17.07
C GLY A 893 20.42 -4.14 18.43
N ALA A 894 19.10 -4.06 18.50
CA ALA A 894 18.38 -4.26 19.76
C ALA A 894 18.31 -5.74 20.14
N THR A 895 18.48 -6.01 21.43
CA THR A 895 18.33 -7.36 22.04
C THR A 895 17.12 -7.46 22.95
N THR A 896 16.38 -6.37 23.06
CA THR A 896 15.13 -6.26 23.83
C THR A 896 14.10 -5.48 23.01
N VAL A 897 12.82 -5.65 23.33
CA VAL A 897 11.72 -4.89 22.78
C VAL A 897 10.75 -4.49 23.89
N ASP A 898 10.22 -3.28 23.82
CA ASP A 898 9.15 -2.86 24.70
C ASP A 898 7.79 -3.28 24.14
N GLY A 899 6.96 -3.88 24.98
CA GLY A 899 5.62 -4.33 24.64
C GLY A 899 4.63 -4.17 25.78
N VAL A 900 3.35 -4.25 25.46
CA VAL A 900 2.26 -4.22 26.41
C VAL A 900 1.56 -5.58 26.45
N PHE A 901 0.99 -5.91 27.60
CA PHE A 901 0.13 -7.08 27.80
C PHE A 901 -1.32 -6.62 28.00
N PRO A 902 -2.14 -6.58 26.93
CA PRO A 902 -3.50 -6.05 27.03
C PRO A 902 -4.39 -6.88 27.95
N GLY A 903 -5.37 -6.23 28.56
CA GLY A 903 -6.39 -6.89 29.37
C GLY A 903 -5.94 -7.34 30.77
N VAL A 904 -4.68 -7.19 31.14
CA VAL A 904 -4.17 -7.65 32.46
C VAL A 904 -4.89 -6.95 33.63
N GLY A 905 -5.28 -5.67 33.45
CA GLY A 905 -6.09 -4.94 34.42
C GLY A 905 -7.51 -5.47 34.60
N LYS A 906 -7.99 -6.28 33.66
CA LYS A 906 -9.31 -6.93 33.67
C LYS A 906 -9.21 -8.45 33.90
N GLY A 907 -8.05 -8.97 34.32
CA GLY A 907 -7.84 -10.37 34.66
C GLY A 907 -7.38 -11.26 33.51
N THR A 908 -7.04 -10.68 32.32
CA THR A 908 -6.39 -11.46 31.26
C THR A 908 -5.01 -11.92 31.74
N VAL A 909 -4.69 -13.18 31.51
CA VAL A 909 -3.37 -13.77 31.79
C VAL A 909 -2.73 -14.11 30.45
N TRP A 910 -1.46 -13.72 30.26
CA TRP A 910 -0.67 -14.10 29.10
C TRP A 910 0.37 -15.13 29.50
N TYR A 911 0.67 -16.07 28.59
CA TYR A 911 1.64 -17.15 28.81
C TYR A 911 2.71 -17.06 27.70
N ASP A 912 3.96 -17.14 28.10
CA ASP A 912 5.07 -17.21 27.15
C ASP A 912 4.99 -18.51 26.32
N TRP A 913 5.14 -18.40 25.01
CA TRP A 913 5.09 -19.54 24.10
C TRP A 913 6.15 -20.61 24.40
N TYR A 914 7.37 -20.15 24.73
CA TYR A 914 8.54 -21.02 24.79
C TYR A 914 8.64 -21.82 26.10
N ASN A 915 8.28 -21.21 27.20
CA ASN A 915 8.41 -21.80 28.55
C ASN A 915 7.08 -21.97 29.27
N GLN A 916 5.98 -21.52 28.66
CA GLN A 916 4.61 -21.64 29.18
C GLN A 916 4.39 -20.97 30.56
N SER A 917 5.30 -20.06 30.95
CA SER A 917 5.14 -19.32 32.21
C SER A 917 4.15 -18.18 32.05
N ALA A 918 3.33 -17.97 33.09
CA ALA A 918 2.43 -16.83 33.15
C ALA A 918 3.20 -15.52 33.33
N ILE A 919 2.82 -14.48 32.56
CA ILE A 919 3.29 -13.13 32.77
C ILE A 919 2.62 -12.55 34.01
N THR A 920 3.42 -12.16 34.99
CA THR A 920 2.96 -11.66 36.28
C THR A 920 3.63 -10.34 36.65
N GLY A 921 3.02 -9.57 37.58
CA GLY A 921 3.59 -8.31 38.07
C GLY A 921 3.49 -7.15 37.09
N VAL A 922 2.66 -7.29 36.05
CA VAL A 922 2.42 -6.25 35.03
C VAL A 922 1.08 -5.57 35.29
N THR A 923 1.03 -4.26 35.11
CA THR A 923 -0.18 -3.45 35.23
C THR A 923 -0.73 -3.05 33.86
N SER A 924 -2.00 -2.65 33.84
CA SER A 924 -2.66 -2.21 32.60
C SER A 924 -1.91 -1.06 31.92
N GLY A 925 -1.67 -1.19 30.61
CA GLY A 925 -0.95 -0.20 29.81
C GLY A 925 0.51 0.02 30.18
N GLN A 926 1.10 -0.83 30.99
CA GLN A 926 2.54 -0.77 31.30
C GLN A 926 3.36 -1.32 30.14
N ASN A 927 4.33 -0.54 29.66
CA ASN A 927 5.40 -1.07 28.81
C ASN A 927 6.32 -1.97 29.63
N VAL A 928 6.57 -3.15 29.10
CA VAL A 928 7.45 -4.16 29.68
C VAL A 928 8.59 -4.40 28.71
N THR A 929 9.82 -4.30 29.17
CA THR A 929 11.00 -4.66 28.37
C THR A 929 11.14 -6.18 28.34
N ILE A 930 11.15 -6.74 27.14
CA ILE A 930 11.12 -8.16 26.82
C ILE A 930 12.41 -8.54 26.10
N ASP A 931 13.06 -9.63 26.51
CA ASP A 931 14.24 -10.14 25.82
C ASP A 931 13.90 -10.59 24.40
N ALA A 932 14.62 -10.05 23.42
CA ALA A 932 14.45 -10.34 22.00
C ALA A 932 15.82 -10.41 21.28
N PRO A 933 16.73 -11.31 21.69
CA PRO A 933 18.01 -11.48 20.99
C PRO A 933 17.75 -11.94 19.54
N LEU A 934 18.74 -11.76 18.67
CA LEU A 934 18.64 -12.21 17.29
C LEU A 934 18.27 -13.70 17.23
N GLY A 935 17.31 -14.06 16.40
CA GLY A 935 16.81 -15.44 16.32
C GLY A 935 15.74 -15.78 17.35
N HIS A 936 15.25 -14.80 18.12
CA HIS A 936 14.11 -14.96 19.04
C HIS A 936 13.07 -13.87 18.81
N ILE A 937 11.82 -14.25 18.56
CA ILE A 937 10.68 -13.34 18.47
C ILE A 937 9.73 -13.63 19.63
N PRO A 938 9.44 -12.67 20.50
CA PRO A 938 8.51 -12.86 21.60
C PRO A 938 7.07 -13.14 21.13
N VAL A 939 6.51 -14.27 21.59
CA VAL A 939 5.15 -14.72 21.29
C VAL A 939 4.48 -15.15 22.59
N TYR A 940 3.23 -14.74 22.77
CA TYR A 940 2.46 -15.03 23.97
C TYR A 940 1.07 -15.56 23.65
N LEU A 941 0.59 -16.47 24.50
CA LEU A 941 -0.74 -17.08 24.41
C LEU A 941 -1.67 -16.48 25.46
N ARG A 942 -2.86 -16.11 25.03
CA ARG A 942 -3.91 -15.59 25.92
C ARG A 942 -4.60 -16.70 26.68
N GLY A 943 -4.65 -16.58 27.99
CA GLY A 943 -5.40 -17.50 28.85
C GLY A 943 -6.91 -17.50 28.59
N GLY A 944 -7.55 -18.65 28.79
CA GLY A 944 -8.98 -18.83 28.51
C GLY A 944 -9.30 -19.27 27.07
N TYR A 945 -8.30 -19.46 26.23
CA TYR A 945 -8.45 -19.98 24.86
C TYR A 945 -7.85 -21.38 24.73
N VAL A 946 -8.43 -22.18 23.85
CA VAL A 946 -7.85 -23.45 23.39
C VAL A 946 -7.21 -23.19 22.01
N ILE A 947 -5.90 -23.38 21.91
CA ILE A 947 -5.13 -23.15 20.69
C ILE A 947 -4.70 -24.51 20.15
N PRO A 948 -5.36 -25.04 19.09
CA PRO A 948 -4.96 -26.30 18.50
C PRO A 948 -3.61 -26.16 17.80
N THR A 949 -2.70 -27.07 18.07
CA THR A 949 -1.36 -27.14 17.47
C THR A 949 -1.14 -28.47 16.79
N GLN A 950 -0.13 -28.54 15.92
CA GLN A 950 0.31 -29.76 15.26
C GLN A 950 1.84 -29.84 15.24
N GLU A 951 2.38 -31.01 15.01
CA GLU A 951 3.82 -31.18 14.83
C GLU A 951 4.24 -30.56 13.46
N PRO A 952 5.23 -29.65 13.44
CA PRO A 952 5.72 -29.05 12.19
C PRO A 952 6.29 -30.08 11.22
N GLY A 953 6.07 -29.88 9.92
CA GLY A 953 6.67 -30.62 8.83
C GLY A 953 7.51 -29.68 7.94
N LYS A 954 8.21 -30.24 6.95
CA LYS A 954 8.97 -29.45 5.95
C LYS A 954 8.08 -28.88 4.83
N THR A 955 6.90 -29.49 4.63
CA THR A 955 5.83 -29.00 3.75
C THR A 955 4.52 -29.02 4.50
N MET A 956 3.50 -28.36 3.94
CA MET A 956 2.15 -28.37 4.49
C MET A 956 1.49 -29.74 4.43
N GLU A 957 1.84 -30.56 3.41
CA GLU A 957 1.37 -31.93 3.32
C GLU A 957 1.94 -32.78 4.46
N GLN A 958 3.22 -32.66 4.79
CA GLN A 958 3.84 -33.32 5.94
C GLN A 958 3.24 -32.82 7.25
N SER A 959 3.10 -31.50 7.42
CA SER A 959 2.46 -30.90 8.60
C SER A 959 1.03 -31.41 8.78
N ARG A 960 0.29 -31.56 7.68
CA ARG A 960 -1.06 -32.13 7.67
C ARG A 960 -1.07 -33.62 8.05
N ALA A 961 -0.13 -34.39 7.55
CA ALA A 961 0.01 -35.80 7.91
C ALA A 961 0.33 -35.98 9.40
N ASN A 962 1.05 -35.05 10.00
CA ASN A 962 1.42 -35.05 11.42
C ASN A 962 0.24 -34.70 12.37
N ARG A 963 -0.94 -34.38 11.85
CA ARG A 963 -2.13 -34.03 12.67
C ARG A 963 -2.66 -35.14 13.56
N GLY A 964 -2.19 -36.36 13.40
CA GLY A 964 -2.52 -37.45 14.31
C GLY A 964 -2.13 -37.22 15.81
N ALA A 965 -1.23 -36.22 15.99
CA ALA A 965 -0.78 -35.75 17.31
C ALA A 965 -1.20 -34.28 17.52
N LEU A 966 -2.50 -33.97 17.40
CA LEU A 966 -3.00 -32.63 17.73
C LEU A 966 -2.71 -32.34 19.20
N GLY A 967 -1.87 -31.35 19.45
CA GLY A 967 -1.67 -30.78 20.80
C GLY A 967 -2.67 -29.64 21.03
N CYS A 968 -2.90 -29.33 22.31
CA CYS A 968 -3.58 -28.12 22.76
C CYS A 968 -2.60 -27.35 23.64
N ALA A 969 -2.33 -26.11 23.28
CA ALA A 969 -1.57 -25.16 24.09
C ALA A 969 -2.52 -24.34 24.99
#